data_91f5e6bccacde64d4e1c32b028ccc535
#
_entry.id   91f5e6bccacde64d4e1c32b028ccc535
#
_cell.length_a   1.000
_cell.length_b   1.000
_cell.length_c   1.000
_cell.angle_alpha   90.00
_cell.angle_beta   90.00
_cell.angle_gamma   90.00
#
_symmetry.space_group_name_H-M   'P 1'
#
loop_
_entity.id
_entity.type
_entity.pdbx_description
1 polymer ?
#
loop_
_entity_poly.entity_id
_entity_poly.type
_entity_poly.pdbx_seq_one_letter_code
_entity_poly.pdbx_strand_id
1 'polypeptide(L)'
;EDQEAIVWDILEEVIREHPVMLNRAPTLHRLGIQAFEPVLIEGKAIQLHPLVCAAFNADFDGDQMAVHVPLSLEAQMEARTLMLSSNNILSPANGEPIIVPSQDIVLGLYYATREKMGARGEGSIFINLAEVSRAYETGQVEINARVTVRIKEVDIDADGEKREKLVRHTTTVGRALISEILPAGLPFELINKPLKKKEISRLINASFRRCGLRETVIFADKLMYTGFSMATKAGLSIAVDDMLIPLQKNEIIADAEKEVQEIEKQYTSGLVTQGERYNKVVDIWGRAGDLVAKAMMEQLGVEPVMDWDAKKNEMVQRKDKKGAPVMQESLNSIYMMADSGARGSAAQIRQLAGMRGLMAKPDGSIIETPITANFREGLNVLQYFISTHGARKGLADTALKTANSGYLTRRLVDVTQDLVVTEDDCGTTQGVSMKALVEGGEVVESLRERILGRVCAADVVNPESGQVMCPANTLLDEDVVEAIEATGIDEVKVRTPLTCDTRYGLCAKCYGRDLGRGTPINVGEAVGVIAAQSIGEPGTQLTMRTFHIGGAASRTAVVSQVESKSNGVVHYSAGMRYVTHSRGELVVISRNGEVVIHDDSGRERERHKVPYGATLLARDGEAVRAGHVLATWDPHTRPIITEYAGRIKFENVEEGATVARQIDEVTGLSTLVVVDPKRRAGMQARGVRPQVKLLDHAGNEIKMAGSDQPVNITFQIGCIITVRDGQEVGVGEVLARIPQETSKTRDITGGLPRVAELFEARSPKDAGMLAEITGTVSFGKDTKGKQRLVITDLDGTAHEFLIAKDKHVMAHDGQVVNKGETIVDGPADPHDILRLLGVEALARYICNEVQDVYRLQGVKINDKHIEVIVRQMLRRVQIVEPGDTRFITGEQVERAEVLEENEKAENGGKKPAIYEYILLGITKASLSTDSFISAASFQETTRVLTEAAIMGKRDELRGLKENVIVGRLIPAGTGLAYHRVRRRQATAPEAAATPAPVEETATGAESQEQVA
;
A
#
# COMPACT_ATOMS: atom_id res chain seq x y z
N GLU A 1 52.34 13.07 0.53
CA GLU A 1 52.77 11.70 0.77
C GLU A 1 53.62 11.60 2.06
N ASP A 2 54.38 12.66 2.37
CA ASP A 2 55.30 12.67 3.53
C ASP A 2 54.63 13.02 4.87
N GLN A 3 53.33 13.23 4.90
CA GLN A 3 52.50 13.50 6.09
C GLN A 3 52.99 14.62 6.99
N GLU A 4 53.49 15.69 6.41
CA GLU A 4 53.93 16.89 7.16
C GLU A 4 52.74 17.54 7.88
N ALA A 5 52.96 18.02 9.10
CA ALA A 5 51.93 18.66 9.94
C ALA A 5 51.31 19.90 9.26
N ILE A 6 52.12 20.66 8.52
CA ILE A 6 51.66 21.85 7.77
C ILE A 6 50.58 21.49 6.74
N VAL A 7 50.65 20.32 6.13
CA VAL A 7 49.62 19.86 5.14
C VAL A 7 48.26 19.68 5.80
N TRP A 8 48.21 19.19 7.02
CA TRP A 8 46.99 19.06 7.80
C TRP A 8 46.34 20.41 8.09
N ASP A 9 47.15 21.41 8.48
CA ASP A 9 46.62 22.74 8.76
C ASP A 9 46.05 23.41 7.50
N ILE A 10 46.74 23.27 6.35
CA ILE A 10 46.28 23.76 5.06
C ILE A 10 45.02 22.99 4.63
N LEU A 11 44.98 21.68 4.82
CA LEU A 11 43.80 20.89 4.49
C LEU A 11 42.58 21.30 5.33
N GLU A 12 42.76 21.56 6.61
CA GLU A 12 41.69 22.06 7.49
C GLU A 12 41.14 23.40 7.00
N GLU A 13 42.03 24.30 6.54
CA GLU A 13 41.58 25.56 5.95
C GLU A 13 40.81 25.38 4.63
N VAL A 14 41.27 24.50 3.74
CA VAL A 14 40.64 24.24 2.43
C VAL A 14 39.29 23.58 2.57
N ILE A 15 39.12 22.66 3.50
CA ILE A 15 37.84 21.95 3.69
C ILE A 15 36.77 22.80 4.38
N ARG A 16 37.15 23.93 4.98
CA ARG A 16 36.20 24.81 5.64
C ARG A 16 35.17 25.34 4.62
N GLU A 17 33.89 25.08 4.90
CA GLU A 17 32.76 25.49 4.03
C GLU A 17 32.77 24.86 2.62
N HIS A 18 33.58 23.84 2.36
CA HIS A 18 33.59 23.10 1.11
C HIS A 18 32.75 21.82 1.23
N PRO A 19 31.52 21.77 0.69
CA PRO A 19 30.66 20.58 0.81
C PRO A 19 31.23 19.43 -0.03
N VAL A 20 31.09 18.21 0.49
CA VAL A 20 31.49 16.97 -0.17
C VAL A 20 30.26 16.08 -0.27
N MET A 21 30.02 15.48 -1.42
CA MET A 21 28.89 14.57 -1.63
C MET A 21 29.29 13.13 -1.33
N LEU A 22 28.45 12.43 -0.59
CA LEU A 22 28.54 11.00 -0.36
C LEU A 22 27.44 10.27 -1.13
N ASN A 23 27.80 9.17 -1.77
CA ASN A 23 26.86 8.30 -2.48
C ASN A 23 27.08 6.85 -2.10
N ARG A 24 26.01 6.14 -1.77
CA ARG A 24 26.02 4.70 -1.58
C ARG A 24 25.29 4.01 -2.74
N ALA A 25 25.98 3.07 -3.40
CA ALA A 25 25.36 2.21 -4.40
C ALA A 25 24.64 1.01 -3.72
N PRO A 26 23.41 0.64 -4.16
CA PRO A 26 22.64 1.23 -5.23
C PRO A 26 21.94 2.53 -4.82
N THR A 27 21.96 3.55 -5.69
CA THR A 27 21.24 4.80 -5.47
C THR A 27 19.79 4.61 -5.90
N LEU A 28 18.91 4.33 -4.95
CA LEU A 28 17.50 4.00 -5.21
C LEU A 28 16.62 5.24 -5.39
N HIS A 29 16.96 6.32 -4.68
CA HIS A 29 16.24 7.59 -4.73
C HIS A 29 17.21 8.77 -4.55
N ARG A 30 16.72 9.99 -4.72
CA ARG A 30 17.56 11.20 -4.66
C ARG A 30 18.31 11.37 -3.33
N LEU A 31 17.79 10.86 -2.23
CA LEU A 31 18.42 10.93 -0.91
C LEU A 31 19.59 9.94 -0.74
N GLY A 32 19.83 9.08 -1.71
CA GLY A 32 21.04 8.24 -1.77
C GLY A 32 22.31 9.01 -2.12
N ILE A 33 22.21 10.29 -2.45
CA ILE A 33 23.31 11.23 -2.65
C ILE A 33 23.03 12.46 -1.80
N GLN A 34 23.88 12.73 -0.81
CA GLN A 34 23.73 13.90 0.05
C GLN A 34 25.07 14.59 0.24
N ALA A 35 25.04 15.90 0.44
CA ALA A 35 26.23 16.70 0.73
C ALA A 35 26.43 16.84 2.24
N PHE A 36 27.68 16.86 2.65
CA PHE A 36 28.11 17.03 4.04
C PHE A 36 29.29 17.98 4.09
N GLU A 37 29.48 18.64 5.22
CA GLU A 37 30.72 19.34 5.51
C GLU A 37 31.72 18.34 6.13
N PRO A 38 32.92 18.18 5.53
CA PRO A 38 33.90 17.22 6.04
C PRO A 38 34.56 17.71 7.35
N VAL A 39 34.83 16.76 8.20
CA VAL A 39 35.62 16.95 9.43
C VAL A 39 36.77 15.96 9.42
N LEU A 40 38.01 16.45 9.69
CA LEU A 40 39.19 15.61 9.73
C LEU A 40 39.18 14.75 10.99
N ILE A 41 39.39 13.45 10.81
CA ILE A 41 39.49 12.45 11.86
C ILE A 41 40.69 11.54 11.63
N GLU A 42 41.22 10.94 12.70
CA GLU A 42 42.18 9.86 12.59
C GLU A 42 41.48 8.56 12.16
N GLY A 43 42.10 7.80 11.25
CA GLY A 43 41.59 6.55 10.75
C GLY A 43 41.28 6.58 9.25
N LYS A 44 40.90 5.42 8.72
CA LYS A 44 40.61 5.21 7.28
C LYS A 44 39.13 5.05 6.95
N ALA A 45 38.28 5.02 7.96
CA ALA A 45 36.83 4.82 7.79
C ALA A 45 36.10 6.16 7.78
N ILE A 46 35.06 6.25 6.95
CA ILE A 46 34.16 7.39 6.95
C ILE A 46 33.20 7.25 8.14
N GLN A 47 33.09 8.28 8.97
CA GLN A 47 32.08 8.36 10.01
C GLN A 47 30.83 9.04 9.46
N LEU A 48 29.71 8.32 9.49
CA LEU A 48 28.42 8.81 8.97
C LEU A 48 27.48 9.09 10.13
N HIS A 49 26.74 10.21 10.02
CA HIS A 49 25.75 10.58 11.02
C HIS A 49 24.63 9.51 11.10
N PRO A 50 24.24 9.01 12.29
CA PRO A 50 23.28 7.93 12.42
C PRO A 50 21.90 8.22 11.81
N LEU A 51 21.42 9.44 11.85
CA LEU A 51 20.11 9.81 11.33
C LEU A 51 20.00 9.75 9.81
N VAL A 52 21.10 9.83 9.08
CA VAL A 52 21.11 9.73 7.61
C VAL A 52 21.27 8.29 7.10
N CYS A 53 21.59 7.34 7.96
CA CYS A 53 21.76 5.94 7.59
C CYS A 53 20.49 5.35 6.94
N ALA A 54 19.30 5.75 7.40
CA ALA A 54 18.03 5.31 6.83
C ALA A 54 17.86 5.80 5.38
N ALA A 55 18.27 7.03 5.08
CA ALA A 55 18.17 7.62 3.74
C ALA A 55 19.12 6.93 2.73
N PHE A 56 20.30 6.56 3.17
CA PHE A 56 21.27 5.80 2.37
C PHE A 56 20.98 4.29 2.35
N ASN A 57 20.11 3.80 3.20
CA ASN A 57 19.96 2.37 3.49
C ASN A 57 21.31 1.73 3.83
N ALA A 58 22.13 2.44 4.61
CA ALA A 58 23.49 2.05 4.99
C ALA A 58 23.52 1.46 6.39
N ASP A 59 24.37 0.47 6.58
CA ASP A 59 24.76 -0.05 7.88
C ASP A 59 26.30 -0.07 8.01
N PHE A 60 26.80 -0.42 9.17
CA PHE A 60 28.23 -0.35 9.46
C PHE A 60 28.89 -1.74 9.45
N ASP A 61 28.44 -2.64 8.58
CA ASP A 61 28.97 -3.98 8.41
C ASP A 61 30.08 -4.11 7.36
N GLY A 62 30.52 -3.00 6.79
CA GLY A 62 31.53 -2.93 5.73
C GLY A 62 31.05 -2.26 4.45
N ASP A 63 29.94 -1.54 4.48
CA ASP A 63 29.46 -0.76 3.35
C ASP A 63 30.49 0.25 2.86
N GLN A 64 30.56 0.43 1.55
CA GLN A 64 31.40 1.40 0.89
C GLN A 64 30.58 2.55 0.33
N MET A 65 31.13 3.75 0.35
CA MET A 65 30.54 4.94 -0.23
C MET A 65 31.49 5.63 -1.19
N ALA A 66 30.96 6.18 -2.28
CA ALA A 66 31.71 7.06 -3.17
C ALA A 66 31.69 8.48 -2.61
N VAL A 67 32.83 9.16 -2.70
CA VAL A 67 33.01 10.55 -2.30
C VAL A 67 33.19 11.39 -3.55
N HIS A 68 32.41 12.47 -3.70
CA HIS A 68 32.48 13.38 -4.82
C HIS A 68 32.74 14.80 -4.33
N VAL A 69 33.73 15.45 -4.90
CA VAL A 69 34.13 16.82 -4.55
C VAL A 69 33.64 17.76 -5.66
N PRO A 70 32.69 18.68 -5.41
CA PRO A 70 32.28 19.67 -6.40
C PRO A 70 33.41 20.67 -6.63
N LEU A 71 33.76 20.91 -7.90
CA LEU A 71 34.88 21.73 -8.28
C LEU A 71 34.49 23.18 -8.60
N SER A 72 33.36 23.38 -9.31
CA SER A 72 32.91 24.74 -9.67
C SER A 72 32.17 25.41 -8.52
N LEU A 73 32.16 26.73 -8.49
CA LEU A 73 31.40 27.48 -7.48
C LEU A 73 29.90 27.22 -7.59
N GLU A 74 29.37 27.08 -8.81
CA GLU A 74 27.99 26.75 -9.04
C GLU A 74 27.63 25.36 -8.45
N ALA A 75 28.49 24.36 -8.66
CA ALA A 75 28.31 23.03 -8.12
C ALA A 75 28.37 23.02 -6.59
N GLN A 76 29.26 23.78 -5.99
CA GLN A 76 29.36 23.95 -4.53
C GLN A 76 28.09 24.61 -3.96
N MET A 77 27.57 25.65 -4.63
CA MET A 77 26.35 26.31 -4.22
C MET A 77 25.14 25.39 -4.34
N GLU A 78 25.03 24.60 -5.41
CA GLU A 78 23.96 23.59 -5.56
C GLU A 78 24.06 22.51 -4.47
N ALA A 79 25.26 22.00 -4.20
CA ALA A 79 25.48 21.04 -3.13
C ALA A 79 25.05 21.60 -1.76
N ARG A 80 25.38 22.85 -1.48
CA ARG A 80 25.08 23.49 -0.19
C ARG A 80 23.60 23.81 -0.04
N THR A 81 22.92 24.27 -1.07
CA THR A 81 21.50 24.70 -1.01
C THR A 81 20.51 23.56 -1.19
N LEU A 82 20.80 22.60 -2.07
CA LEU A 82 19.86 21.56 -2.47
C LEU A 82 20.17 20.20 -1.89
N MET A 83 21.44 19.83 -1.76
CA MET A 83 21.87 18.48 -1.44
C MET A 83 22.33 18.31 0.01
N LEU A 84 22.52 19.37 0.77
CA LEU A 84 22.96 19.27 2.16
C LEU A 84 21.97 18.43 2.97
N SER A 85 22.47 17.50 3.77
CA SER A 85 21.65 16.56 4.53
C SER A 85 20.67 17.24 5.49
N SER A 86 21.07 18.39 6.07
CA SER A 86 20.21 19.20 6.94
C SER A 86 19.01 19.80 6.24
N ASN A 87 19.03 19.97 4.90
CA ASN A 87 17.93 20.51 4.11
C ASN A 87 16.95 19.42 3.64
N ASN A 88 17.31 18.15 3.76
CA ASN A 88 16.52 17.01 3.28
C ASN A 88 15.95 16.20 4.45
N ILE A 89 15.02 16.77 5.17
CA ILE A 89 14.37 16.12 6.33
C ILE A 89 13.21 15.24 5.91
N LEU A 90 12.39 15.69 4.94
CA LEU A 90 11.19 14.99 4.51
C LEU A 90 11.47 14.03 3.35
N SER A 91 10.77 12.90 3.33
CA SER A 91 10.79 11.97 2.21
C SER A 91 9.94 12.47 1.05
N PRO A 92 10.46 12.46 -0.20
CA PRO A 92 9.66 12.83 -1.36
C PRO A 92 8.55 11.81 -1.70
N ALA A 93 8.57 10.62 -1.11
CA ALA A 93 7.58 9.57 -1.37
C ALA A 93 6.23 9.84 -0.68
N ASN A 94 6.26 10.29 0.57
CA ASN A 94 5.05 10.47 1.40
C ASN A 94 5.01 11.79 2.18
N GLY A 95 6.09 12.56 2.21
CA GLY A 95 6.18 13.80 2.99
C GLY A 95 6.36 13.60 4.50
N GLU A 96 6.57 12.37 4.96
CA GLU A 96 6.95 12.08 6.35
C GLU A 96 8.46 12.29 6.55
N PRO A 97 8.93 12.61 7.77
CA PRO A 97 10.36 12.74 8.02
C PRO A 97 11.12 11.43 7.75
N ILE A 98 12.23 11.51 7.02
CA ILE A 98 13.14 10.39 6.83
C ILE A 98 14.22 10.35 7.89
N ILE A 99 14.57 11.51 8.45
CA ILE A 99 15.52 11.66 9.54
C ILE A 99 14.79 11.35 10.86
N VAL A 100 14.54 10.08 11.08
CA VAL A 100 13.86 9.58 12.28
C VAL A 100 14.82 8.71 13.07
N PRO A 101 14.96 8.95 14.39
CA PRO A 101 15.70 8.08 15.26
C PRO A 101 15.29 6.61 15.14
N SER A 102 16.24 5.71 15.26
CA SER A 102 16.03 4.26 15.16
C SER A 102 16.84 3.50 16.21
N GLN A 103 16.52 2.22 16.38
CA GLN A 103 17.27 1.29 17.24
C GLN A 103 17.50 1.85 18.66
N ASP A 104 18.75 2.03 19.09
CA ASP A 104 19.12 2.40 20.45
C ASP A 104 18.54 3.76 20.89
N ILE A 105 18.43 4.71 19.95
CA ILE A 105 17.88 6.03 20.24
C ILE A 105 16.41 5.91 20.64
N VAL A 106 15.63 5.16 19.88
CA VAL A 106 14.22 4.90 20.16
C VAL A 106 14.07 4.15 21.47
N LEU A 107 14.89 3.14 21.71
CA LEU A 107 14.85 2.34 22.92
C LEU A 107 15.14 3.18 24.16
N GLY A 108 16.17 4.04 24.10
CA GLY A 108 16.51 4.95 25.18
C GLY A 108 15.41 5.97 25.51
N LEU A 109 14.84 6.60 24.48
CA LEU A 109 13.73 7.54 24.65
C LEU A 109 12.46 6.84 25.17
N TYR A 110 12.16 5.65 24.69
CA TYR A 110 11.04 4.87 25.16
C TYR A 110 11.20 4.48 26.63
N TYR A 111 12.36 3.98 27.02
CA TYR A 111 12.65 3.65 28.41
C TYR A 111 12.52 4.87 29.32
N ALA A 112 13.07 6.02 28.94
CA ALA A 112 13.00 7.24 29.72
C ALA A 112 11.56 7.79 29.87
N THR A 113 10.70 7.55 28.88
CA THR A 113 9.30 8.04 28.89
C THR A 113 8.29 7.05 29.44
N ARG A 114 8.71 5.82 29.78
CA ARG A 114 7.85 4.85 30.43
C ARG A 114 7.58 5.23 31.90
N GLU A 115 6.38 4.90 32.36
CA GLU A 115 5.98 5.06 33.74
C GLU A 115 6.10 3.73 34.48
N LYS A 116 6.71 3.75 35.67
CA LYS A 116 6.84 2.61 36.56
C LYS A 116 6.16 2.94 37.87
N MET A 117 5.16 2.15 38.25
CA MET A 117 4.53 2.23 39.55
C MET A 117 5.46 1.66 40.63
N GLY A 118 5.49 2.30 41.79
CA GLY A 118 6.38 1.88 42.88
C GLY A 118 7.84 2.32 42.71
N ALA A 119 8.16 3.20 41.77
CA ALA A 119 9.49 3.73 41.60
C ALA A 119 9.87 4.68 42.72
N ARG A 120 11.19 4.74 43.03
CA ARG A 120 11.69 5.64 44.06
C ARG A 120 11.38 7.09 43.73
N GLY A 121 10.75 7.82 44.66
CA GLY A 121 10.34 9.21 44.47
C GLY A 121 8.99 9.41 43.80
N GLU A 122 8.17 8.38 43.68
CA GLU A 122 6.81 8.49 43.14
C GLU A 122 6.00 9.50 43.96
N GLY A 123 5.29 10.40 43.29
CA GLY A 123 4.45 11.43 43.87
C GLY A 123 5.16 12.70 44.36
N SER A 124 6.49 12.81 44.11
CA SER A 124 7.24 14.01 44.44
C SER A 124 6.80 15.21 43.60
N ILE A 125 6.84 16.41 44.23
CA ILE A 125 6.46 17.66 43.57
C ILE A 125 7.68 18.54 43.46
N PHE A 126 7.98 19.02 42.25
CA PHE A 126 9.11 19.88 41.94
C PHE A 126 8.67 21.24 41.41
N ILE A 127 9.44 22.26 41.71
CA ILE A 127 9.13 23.63 41.29
C ILE A 127 9.58 23.91 39.86
N ASN A 128 10.73 23.33 39.45
CA ASN A 128 11.31 23.53 38.12
C ASN A 128 12.09 22.31 37.66
N LEU A 129 12.53 22.33 36.40
CA LEU A 129 13.31 21.25 35.79
C LEU A 129 14.69 21.07 36.42
N ALA A 130 15.35 22.16 36.88
CA ALA A 130 16.64 22.09 37.52
C ALA A 130 16.62 21.31 38.85
N GLU A 131 15.49 21.39 39.58
CA GLU A 131 15.28 20.61 40.81
C GLU A 131 15.08 19.13 40.47
N VAL A 132 14.32 18.81 39.40
CA VAL A 132 14.18 17.43 38.92
C VAL A 132 15.50 16.82 38.52
N SER A 133 16.34 17.53 37.73
CA SER A 133 17.64 17.08 37.29
C SER A 133 18.54 16.80 38.50
N ARG A 134 18.57 17.69 39.46
CA ARG A 134 19.35 17.55 40.68
C ARG A 134 18.90 16.37 41.53
N ALA A 135 17.58 16.19 41.70
CA ALA A 135 17.02 15.05 42.44
C ALA A 135 17.33 13.71 41.75
N TYR A 136 17.32 13.70 40.40
CA TYR A 136 17.67 12.54 39.62
C TYR A 136 19.17 12.19 39.76
N GLU A 137 20.08 13.17 39.62
CA GLU A 137 21.51 12.98 39.73
C GLU A 137 21.93 12.51 41.14
N THR A 138 21.25 13.00 42.19
CA THR A 138 21.47 12.53 43.56
C THR A 138 20.84 11.19 43.90
N GLY A 139 20.09 10.59 42.95
CA GLY A 139 19.48 9.27 43.12
C GLY A 139 18.24 9.28 44.05
N GLN A 140 17.67 10.43 44.33
CA GLN A 140 16.46 10.55 45.14
C GLN A 140 15.22 10.09 44.40
N VAL A 141 15.19 10.27 43.08
CA VAL A 141 14.12 9.82 42.18
C VAL A 141 14.64 8.96 41.06
N GLU A 142 13.85 7.97 40.65
CA GLU A 142 14.14 7.16 39.44
C GLU A 142 13.59 7.86 38.20
N ILE A 143 14.17 7.56 37.03
CA ILE A 143 13.78 8.17 35.76
C ILE A 143 12.32 7.89 35.36
N ASN A 144 11.80 6.74 35.76
CA ASN A 144 10.44 6.28 35.48
C ASN A 144 9.40 6.66 36.53
N ALA A 145 9.84 7.39 37.59
CA ALA A 145 8.95 7.79 38.68
C ALA A 145 7.96 8.86 38.22
N ARG A 146 6.71 8.71 38.60
CA ARG A 146 5.66 9.68 38.37
C ARG A 146 5.81 10.86 39.34
N VAL A 147 5.97 12.06 38.77
CA VAL A 147 6.19 13.30 39.52
C VAL A 147 5.30 14.43 39.01
N THR A 148 5.17 15.47 39.78
CA THR A 148 4.45 16.68 39.36
C THR A 148 5.44 17.84 39.28
N VAL A 149 5.55 18.44 38.11
CA VAL A 149 6.56 19.50 37.84
C VAL A 149 5.87 20.71 37.21
N ARG A 150 6.38 21.91 37.49
CA ARG A 150 6.04 23.09 36.69
C ARG A 150 6.99 23.20 35.52
N ILE A 151 6.45 23.14 34.32
CA ILE A 151 7.19 23.25 33.07
C ILE A 151 6.86 24.56 32.40
N LYS A 152 7.91 25.20 31.89
CA LYS A 152 7.81 26.43 31.12
C LYS A 152 7.49 26.07 29.68
N GLU A 153 6.29 26.37 29.26
CA GLU A 153 5.87 26.26 27.88
C GLU A 153 6.02 27.60 27.18
N VAL A 154 6.58 27.58 26.00
CA VAL A 154 6.72 28.77 25.17
C VAL A 154 5.79 28.58 23.97
N ASP A 155 4.70 29.34 23.95
CA ASP A 155 3.80 29.37 22.81
C ASP A 155 4.17 30.53 21.87
N ILE A 156 4.00 30.33 20.58
CA ILE A 156 4.28 31.35 19.57
C ILE A 156 2.92 31.82 19.02
N ASP A 157 2.57 33.06 19.26
CA ASP A 157 1.34 33.65 18.72
C ASP A 157 1.43 33.82 17.19
N ALA A 158 0.26 34.09 16.58
CA ALA A 158 0.18 34.38 15.14
C ALA A 158 1.07 35.55 14.68
N ASP A 159 1.38 36.48 15.60
CA ASP A 159 2.27 37.62 15.36
C ASP A 159 3.76 37.30 15.57
N GLY A 160 4.10 36.02 15.88
CA GLY A 160 5.47 35.57 16.12
C GLY A 160 6.03 35.91 17.50
N GLU A 161 5.24 36.47 18.42
CA GLU A 161 5.66 36.76 19.79
C GLU A 161 5.68 35.47 20.64
N LYS A 162 6.76 35.33 21.41
CA LYS A 162 6.93 34.18 22.34
C LYS A 162 6.29 34.50 23.67
N ARG A 163 5.21 33.78 23.98
CA ARG A 163 4.56 33.87 25.31
C ARG A 163 4.93 32.71 26.19
N GLU A 164 5.49 33.01 27.33
CA GLU A 164 5.89 32.04 28.33
C GLU A 164 4.76 31.77 29.32
N LYS A 165 4.40 30.49 29.46
CA LYS A 165 3.38 30.04 30.38
C LYS A 165 3.97 28.97 31.30
N LEU A 166 3.85 29.10 32.59
CA LEU A 166 4.20 28.07 33.56
C LEU A 166 2.98 27.21 33.84
N VAL A 167 3.04 25.94 33.38
CA VAL A 167 1.96 24.96 33.54
C VAL A 167 2.42 23.83 34.46
N ARG A 168 1.52 23.38 35.33
CA ARG A 168 1.77 22.25 36.22
C ARG A 168 1.33 20.97 35.52
N HIS A 169 2.31 20.06 35.25
CA HIS A 169 2.06 18.79 34.65
C HIS A 169 2.37 17.62 35.59
N THR A 170 1.56 16.58 35.52
CA THR A 170 1.87 15.28 36.09
C THR A 170 2.55 14.44 35.03
N THR A 171 3.78 14.05 35.26
CA THR A 171 4.63 13.42 34.25
C THR A 171 5.65 12.48 34.90
N THR A 172 6.53 11.91 34.14
CA THR A 172 7.68 11.16 34.63
C THR A 172 8.94 12.02 34.64
N VAL A 173 9.92 11.66 35.44
CA VAL A 173 11.22 12.37 35.49
C VAL A 173 11.87 12.40 34.12
N GLY A 174 11.83 11.27 33.38
CA GLY A 174 12.43 11.18 32.04
C GLY A 174 11.74 12.10 31.02
N ARG A 175 10.41 12.18 31.02
CA ARG A 175 9.67 13.11 30.16
C ARG A 175 9.97 14.58 30.49
N ALA A 176 10.08 14.90 31.78
CA ALA A 176 10.47 16.22 32.23
C ALA A 176 11.89 16.61 31.76
N LEU A 177 12.84 15.69 31.82
CA LEU A 177 14.21 15.94 31.32
C LEU A 177 14.25 16.10 29.80
N ILE A 178 13.45 15.33 29.04
CA ILE A 178 13.33 15.49 27.59
C ILE A 178 12.72 16.84 27.22
N SER A 179 11.86 17.42 28.07
CA SER A 179 11.25 18.72 27.79
C SER A 179 12.25 19.86 27.69
N GLU A 180 13.44 19.71 28.27
CA GLU A 180 14.51 20.73 28.19
C GLU A 180 15.06 20.90 26.76
N ILE A 181 15.02 19.85 25.97
CA ILE A 181 15.49 19.87 24.57
C ILE A 181 14.41 20.28 23.58
N LEU A 182 13.16 20.44 24.03
CA LEU A 182 12.01 20.75 23.16
C LEU A 182 12.15 22.17 22.59
N PRO A 183 12.02 22.36 21.26
CA PRO A 183 12.04 23.69 20.67
C PRO A 183 10.83 24.53 21.11
N ALA A 184 11.01 25.84 21.16
CA ALA A 184 9.94 26.77 21.48
C ALA A 184 8.82 26.67 20.42
N GLY A 185 7.57 26.62 20.89
CA GLY A 185 6.40 26.49 20.03
C GLY A 185 5.79 25.08 19.96
N LEU A 186 6.41 24.08 20.59
CA LEU A 186 5.83 22.75 20.74
C LEU A 186 5.23 22.58 22.14
N PRO A 187 3.99 22.11 22.26
CA PRO A 187 3.36 21.85 23.56
C PRO A 187 3.97 20.60 24.23
N PHE A 188 4.09 20.64 25.55
CA PHE A 188 4.63 19.51 26.33
C PHE A 188 3.77 18.25 26.21
N GLU A 189 2.50 18.34 25.93
CA GLU A 189 1.59 17.21 25.78
C GLU A 189 2.04 16.21 24.72
N LEU A 190 2.75 16.65 23.69
CA LEU A 190 3.31 15.77 22.65
C LEU A 190 4.35 14.81 23.20
N ILE A 191 5.06 15.17 24.28
CA ILE A 191 6.08 14.36 24.93
C ILE A 191 5.52 13.59 26.13
N ASN A 192 4.41 14.05 26.73
CA ASN A 192 3.85 13.46 27.95
C ASN A 192 3.17 12.11 27.73
N LYS A 193 3.81 11.24 26.95
CA LYS A 193 3.38 9.88 26.62
C LYS A 193 4.60 9.02 26.33
N PRO A 194 4.48 7.67 26.34
CA PRO A 194 5.57 6.82 25.93
C PRO A 194 5.97 7.11 24.48
N LEU A 195 7.24 7.45 24.24
CA LEU A 195 7.75 7.82 22.91
C LEU A 195 8.14 6.57 22.12
N LYS A 196 7.19 6.02 21.38
CA LYS A 196 7.42 4.96 20.38
C LYS A 196 7.96 5.58 19.09
N LYS A 197 8.55 4.78 18.21
CA LYS A 197 9.09 5.24 16.92
C LYS A 197 8.10 6.09 16.13
N LYS A 198 6.82 5.71 16.07
CA LYS A 198 5.77 6.47 15.38
C LYS A 198 5.52 7.84 16.02
N GLU A 199 5.55 7.90 17.35
CA GLU A 199 5.35 9.15 18.09
C GLU A 199 6.53 10.11 17.93
N ILE A 200 7.75 9.58 17.88
CA ILE A 200 8.96 10.36 17.60
C ILE A 200 8.90 10.94 16.18
N SER A 201 8.47 10.16 15.21
CA SER A 201 8.28 10.64 13.83
C SER A 201 7.25 11.77 13.76
N ARG A 202 6.12 11.63 14.47
CA ARG A 202 5.09 12.70 14.57
C ARG A 202 5.64 13.95 15.24
N LEU A 203 6.44 13.78 16.28
CA LEU A 203 7.07 14.88 17.01
C LEU A 203 8.04 15.68 16.10
N ILE A 204 8.87 14.99 15.33
CA ILE A 204 9.78 15.62 14.37
C ILE A 204 8.99 16.34 13.27
N ASN A 205 7.92 15.72 12.75
CA ASN A 205 7.05 16.35 11.77
C ASN A 205 6.37 17.61 12.30
N ALA A 206 5.84 17.56 13.53
CA ALA A 206 5.26 18.72 14.20
C ALA A 206 6.29 19.84 14.42
N SER A 207 7.53 19.47 14.81
CA SER A 207 8.64 20.42 14.92
C SER A 207 8.96 21.07 13.58
N PHE A 208 9.04 20.30 12.51
CA PHE A 208 9.32 20.83 11.17
C PHE A 208 8.25 21.83 10.70
N ARG A 209 6.98 21.52 10.98
CA ARG A 209 5.85 22.39 10.56
C ARG A 209 5.75 23.69 11.37
N ARG A 210 5.96 23.62 12.69
CA ARG A 210 5.79 24.77 13.60
C ARG A 210 7.06 25.58 13.81
N CYS A 211 8.19 24.93 13.94
CA CYS A 211 9.46 25.57 14.32
C CYS A 211 10.40 25.81 13.14
N GLY A 212 10.13 25.21 11.99
CA GLY A 212 10.96 25.33 10.79
C GLY A 212 12.16 24.38 10.75
N LEU A 213 12.91 24.47 9.66
CA LEU A 213 14.01 23.54 9.31
C LEU A 213 15.12 23.53 10.34
N ARG A 214 15.66 24.71 10.66
CA ARG A 214 16.86 24.85 11.52
C ARG A 214 16.64 24.29 12.92
N GLU A 215 15.53 24.69 13.55
CA GLU A 215 15.21 24.23 14.89
C GLU A 215 14.94 22.73 14.94
N THR A 216 14.35 22.18 13.87
CA THR A 216 14.09 20.74 13.79
C THR A 216 15.38 19.94 13.66
N VAL A 217 16.38 20.41 12.90
CA VAL A 217 17.68 19.72 12.79
C VAL A 217 18.39 19.71 14.14
N ILE A 218 18.44 20.85 14.83
CA ILE A 218 19.05 20.96 16.15
C ILE A 218 18.32 20.07 17.17
N PHE A 219 16.99 20.05 17.10
CA PHE A 219 16.17 19.19 17.95
C PHE A 219 16.42 17.72 17.71
N ALA A 220 16.50 17.29 16.43
CA ALA A 220 16.79 15.90 16.07
C ALA A 220 18.15 15.45 16.59
N ASP A 221 19.18 16.29 16.48
CA ASP A 221 20.51 16.00 17.02
C ASP A 221 20.49 15.86 18.55
N LYS A 222 19.89 16.80 19.25
CA LYS A 222 19.76 16.73 20.71
C LYS A 222 18.99 15.50 21.15
N LEU A 223 17.91 15.17 20.44
CA LEU A 223 17.10 13.99 20.69
C LEU A 223 17.89 12.70 20.50
N MET A 224 18.72 12.63 19.47
CA MET A 224 19.62 11.51 19.22
C MET A 224 20.62 11.32 20.37
N TYR A 225 21.33 12.36 20.79
CA TYR A 225 22.29 12.26 21.89
C TYR A 225 21.62 11.92 23.22
N THR A 226 20.46 12.50 23.48
CA THR A 226 19.65 12.16 24.66
C THR A 226 19.23 10.70 24.63
N GLY A 227 18.77 10.20 23.48
CA GLY A 227 18.41 8.79 23.29
C GLY A 227 19.56 7.84 23.56
N PHE A 228 20.74 8.11 23.03
CA PHE A 228 21.94 7.30 23.32
C PHE A 228 22.32 7.33 24.80
N SER A 229 22.32 8.50 25.44
CA SER A 229 22.59 8.63 26.85
C SER A 229 21.62 7.85 27.72
N MET A 230 20.31 7.91 27.38
CA MET A 230 19.27 7.21 28.11
C MET A 230 19.33 5.70 27.87
N ALA A 231 19.67 5.24 26.67
CA ALA A 231 19.89 3.82 26.39
C ALA A 231 21.06 3.25 27.18
N THR A 232 22.15 4.01 27.30
CA THR A 232 23.31 3.66 28.14
C THR A 232 22.91 3.53 29.61
N LYS A 233 22.13 4.49 30.12
CA LYS A 233 21.63 4.47 31.50
C LYS A 233 20.63 3.35 31.77
N ALA A 234 19.82 3.00 30.76
CA ALA A 234 18.85 1.91 30.84
C ALA A 234 19.52 0.55 31.01
N GLY A 235 20.66 0.33 30.38
CA GLY A 235 21.44 -0.91 30.48
C GLY A 235 20.68 -2.16 30.10
N LEU A 236 19.78 -2.07 29.08
CA LEU A 236 18.93 -3.18 28.66
C LEU A 236 19.76 -4.28 28.00
N SER A 237 19.48 -5.52 28.38
CA SER A 237 20.10 -6.71 27.82
C SER A 237 19.06 -7.79 27.60
N ILE A 238 19.34 -8.77 26.75
CA ILE A 238 18.46 -9.90 26.47
C ILE A 238 19.03 -11.16 27.13
N ALA A 239 18.22 -11.82 27.93
CA ALA A 239 18.49 -13.13 28.48
C ALA A 239 17.50 -14.17 27.96
N VAL A 240 17.84 -15.45 28.05
CA VAL A 240 16.95 -16.56 27.67
C VAL A 240 15.67 -16.55 28.52
N ASP A 241 15.78 -16.17 29.78
CA ASP A 241 14.64 -16.12 30.71
C ASP A 241 13.67 -14.99 30.42
N ASP A 242 14.09 -13.96 29.68
CA ASP A 242 13.20 -12.87 29.24
C ASP A 242 12.19 -13.34 28.16
N MET A 243 12.46 -14.47 27.51
CA MET A 243 11.56 -15.10 26.54
C MET A 243 10.50 -15.94 27.26
N LEU A 244 9.45 -15.30 27.77
CA LEU A 244 8.40 -15.99 28.51
C LEU A 244 7.52 -16.82 27.57
N ILE A 245 7.46 -18.13 27.83
CA ILE A 245 6.55 -19.04 27.11
C ILE A 245 5.17 -18.91 27.73
N PRO A 246 4.10 -18.68 26.91
CA PRO A 246 2.75 -18.54 27.46
C PRO A 246 2.27 -19.82 28.14
N LEU A 247 1.71 -19.68 29.33
CA LEU A 247 1.19 -20.80 30.10
C LEU A 247 0.05 -21.56 29.39
N GLN A 248 -0.75 -20.82 28.62
CA GLN A 248 -1.89 -21.36 27.88
C GLN A 248 -1.48 -22.10 26.60
N LYS A 249 -0.19 -22.05 26.20
CA LYS A 249 0.29 -22.65 24.93
C LYS A 249 -0.14 -24.12 24.78
N ASN A 250 0.08 -24.93 25.80
CA ASN A 250 -0.21 -26.36 25.74
C ASN A 250 -1.71 -26.66 25.64
N GLU A 251 -2.55 -25.85 26.27
CA GLU A 251 -4.00 -25.97 26.18
C GLU A 251 -4.49 -25.64 24.76
N ILE A 252 -4.03 -24.52 24.19
CA ILE A 252 -4.38 -24.11 22.84
C ILE A 252 -3.93 -25.16 21.81
N ILE A 253 -2.73 -25.71 21.96
CA ILE A 253 -2.25 -26.76 21.07
C ILE A 253 -3.07 -28.04 21.20
N ALA A 254 -3.40 -28.46 22.41
CA ALA A 254 -4.22 -29.67 22.66
C ALA A 254 -5.64 -29.51 22.06
N ASP A 255 -6.22 -28.33 22.16
CA ASP A 255 -7.56 -28.07 21.57
C ASP A 255 -7.49 -28.06 20.03
N ALA A 256 -6.46 -27.46 19.46
CA ALA A 256 -6.22 -27.52 18.00
C ALA A 256 -6.00 -28.94 17.49
N GLU A 257 -5.28 -29.78 18.23
CA GLU A 257 -5.10 -31.21 17.93
C GLU A 257 -6.42 -31.98 17.97
N LYS A 258 -7.29 -31.72 18.94
CA LYS A 258 -8.63 -32.33 18.97
C LYS A 258 -9.48 -31.94 17.78
N GLU A 259 -9.48 -30.65 17.38
CA GLU A 259 -10.19 -30.20 16.18
C GLU A 259 -9.65 -30.87 14.92
N VAL A 260 -8.34 -31.01 14.80
CA VAL A 260 -7.70 -31.70 13.66
C VAL A 260 -8.09 -33.17 13.62
N GLN A 261 -8.11 -33.87 14.75
CA GLN A 261 -8.56 -35.26 14.84
C GLN A 261 -10.04 -35.43 14.47
N GLU A 262 -10.88 -34.47 14.82
CA GLU A 262 -12.27 -34.47 14.43
C GLU A 262 -12.44 -34.29 12.90
N ILE A 263 -11.69 -33.37 12.29
CA ILE A 263 -11.68 -33.22 10.85
C ILE A 263 -11.16 -34.49 10.14
N GLU A 264 -10.17 -35.16 10.72
CA GLU A 264 -9.66 -36.42 10.21
C GLU A 264 -10.68 -37.54 10.27
N LYS A 265 -11.46 -37.63 11.35
CA LYS A 265 -12.62 -38.53 11.46
C LYS A 265 -13.69 -38.20 10.44
N GLN A 266 -14.00 -36.95 10.21
CA GLN A 266 -14.92 -36.52 9.14
C GLN A 266 -14.41 -36.92 7.75
N TYR A 267 -13.12 -36.82 7.50
CA TYR A 267 -12.51 -37.27 6.26
C TYR A 267 -12.61 -38.79 6.09
N THR A 268 -12.27 -39.58 7.11
CA THR A 268 -12.38 -41.06 7.09
C THR A 268 -13.83 -41.54 6.97
N SER A 269 -14.80 -40.75 7.43
CA SER A 269 -16.24 -41.02 7.24
C SER A 269 -16.76 -40.57 5.87
N GLY A 270 -15.94 -39.92 5.04
CA GLY A 270 -16.28 -39.42 3.71
C GLY A 270 -17.15 -38.18 3.65
N LEU A 271 -17.26 -37.44 4.75
CA LEU A 271 -17.99 -36.17 4.80
C LEU A 271 -17.23 -35.03 4.18
N VAL A 272 -15.90 -35.12 4.11
CA VAL A 272 -14.98 -34.07 3.67
C VAL A 272 -14.00 -34.63 2.66
N THR A 273 -13.69 -33.87 1.61
CA THR A 273 -12.67 -34.25 0.60
C THR A 273 -11.27 -34.03 1.14
N GLN A 274 -10.26 -34.62 0.49
CA GLN A 274 -8.85 -34.44 0.86
C GLN A 274 -8.40 -32.95 0.78
N GLY A 275 -8.87 -32.21 -0.25
CA GLY A 275 -8.57 -30.77 -0.39
C GLY A 275 -9.21 -29.94 0.69
N GLU A 276 -10.45 -30.24 1.07
CA GLU A 276 -11.14 -29.58 2.19
C GLU A 276 -10.48 -29.88 3.53
N ARG A 277 -10.10 -31.15 3.76
CA ARG A 277 -9.35 -31.56 4.96
C ARG A 277 -8.06 -30.74 5.09
N TYR A 278 -7.26 -30.69 4.02
CA TYR A 278 -6.02 -29.93 3.99
C TYR A 278 -6.24 -28.46 4.34
N ASN A 279 -7.22 -27.80 3.71
CA ASN A 279 -7.52 -26.40 3.97
C ASN A 279 -7.98 -26.15 5.41
N LYS A 280 -8.87 -27.01 5.93
CA LYS A 280 -9.36 -26.89 7.31
C LYS A 280 -8.25 -27.10 8.35
N VAL A 281 -7.37 -28.06 8.14
CA VAL A 281 -6.22 -28.31 9.04
C VAL A 281 -5.26 -27.12 9.04
N VAL A 282 -4.95 -26.56 7.88
CA VAL A 282 -4.10 -25.36 7.78
C VAL A 282 -4.73 -24.16 8.50
N ASP A 283 -6.04 -23.96 8.37
CA ASP A 283 -6.74 -22.87 9.03
C ASP A 283 -6.80 -23.06 10.56
N ILE A 284 -7.01 -24.27 11.05
CA ILE A 284 -6.98 -24.57 12.49
C ILE A 284 -5.62 -24.23 13.09
N TRP A 285 -4.54 -24.66 12.43
CA TRP A 285 -3.19 -24.36 12.91
C TRP A 285 -2.81 -22.89 12.76
N GLY A 286 -3.32 -22.20 11.74
CA GLY A 286 -3.18 -20.74 11.59
C GLY A 286 -3.81 -20.01 12.78
N ARG A 287 -5.07 -20.31 13.10
CA ARG A 287 -5.78 -19.75 14.28
C ARG A 287 -5.07 -20.07 15.59
N ALA A 288 -4.64 -21.31 15.77
CA ALA A 288 -3.91 -21.72 16.97
C ALA A 288 -2.61 -20.91 17.14
N GLY A 289 -1.87 -20.70 16.05
CA GLY A 289 -0.67 -19.86 16.04
C GLY A 289 -0.94 -18.40 16.44
N ASP A 290 -2.02 -17.82 15.95
CA ASP A 290 -2.43 -16.46 16.29
C ASP A 290 -2.90 -16.34 17.75
N LEU A 291 -3.64 -17.32 18.27
CA LEU A 291 -4.04 -17.36 19.67
C LEU A 291 -2.83 -17.49 20.61
N VAL A 292 -1.86 -18.34 20.26
CA VAL A 292 -0.61 -18.47 21.03
C VAL A 292 0.18 -17.16 20.98
N ALA A 293 0.26 -16.48 19.83
CA ALA A 293 0.93 -15.19 19.69
C ALA A 293 0.27 -14.11 20.56
N LYS A 294 -1.07 -14.08 20.57
CA LYS A 294 -1.83 -13.14 21.40
C LYS A 294 -1.61 -13.39 22.90
N ALA A 295 -1.73 -14.64 23.33
CA ALA A 295 -1.48 -15.02 24.72
C ALA A 295 -0.04 -14.70 25.16
N MET A 296 0.93 -14.92 24.29
CA MET A 296 2.33 -14.57 24.53
C MET A 296 2.51 -13.06 24.71
N MET A 297 1.97 -12.24 23.81
CA MET A 297 2.09 -10.79 23.89
C MET A 297 1.37 -10.22 25.12
N GLU A 298 0.23 -10.76 25.50
CA GLU A 298 -0.48 -10.38 26.71
C GLU A 298 0.35 -10.72 27.97
N GLN A 299 0.93 -11.90 28.03
CA GLN A 299 1.76 -12.32 29.17
C GLN A 299 3.07 -11.55 29.25
N LEU A 300 3.74 -11.29 28.12
CA LEU A 300 4.96 -10.47 28.06
C LEU A 300 4.69 -9.01 28.38
N GLY A 301 3.53 -8.50 28.02
CA GLY A 301 3.16 -7.08 28.12
C GLY A 301 2.78 -6.64 29.53
N VAL A 302 2.57 -7.55 30.46
CA VAL A 302 2.03 -7.22 31.79
C VAL A 302 2.86 -7.89 32.89
N GLU A 303 3.23 -7.11 33.88
CA GLU A 303 3.94 -7.61 35.07
C GLU A 303 3.29 -7.10 36.37
N PRO A 304 3.40 -7.84 37.47
CA PRO A 304 2.89 -7.40 38.74
C PRO A 304 3.76 -6.28 39.32
N VAL A 305 3.11 -5.29 39.95
CA VAL A 305 3.79 -4.20 40.63
C VAL A 305 4.42 -4.73 41.93
N MET A 306 5.72 -4.50 42.07
CA MET A 306 6.50 -4.89 43.25
C MET A 306 6.85 -3.65 44.07
N ASP A 307 6.48 -3.63 45.35
CA ASP A 307 6.84 -2.57 46.28
C ASP A 307 7.90 -3.06 47.28
N TRP A 308 8.79 -2.18 47.66
CA TRP A 308 9.78 -2.47 48.71
C TRP A 308 9.13 -2.37 50.09
N ASP A 309 9.01 -3.49 50.78
CA ASP A 309 8.59 -3.52 52.17
C ASP A 309 9.80 -3.33 53.12
N ALA A 310 9.91 -2.14 53.66
CA ALA A 310 11.02 -1.78 54.58
C ALA A 310 11.05 -2.60 55.84
N LYS A 311 9.91 -3.20 56.23
CA LYS A 311 9.81 -4.04 57.46
C LYS A 311 10.35 -5.45 57.23
N LYS A 312 10.15 -5.98 56.01
CA LYS A 312 10.57 -7.34 55.68
C LYS A 312 11.91 -7.36 54.90
N ASN A 313 12.36 -6.21 54.46
CA ASN A 313 13.56 -6.03 53.59
C ASN A 313 13.45 -6.91 52.31
N GLU A 314 12.24 -7.05 51.80
CA GLU A 314 11.89 -7.86 50.62
C GLU A 314 11.00 -7.08 49.66
N MET A 315 11.05 -7.42 48.39
CA MET A 315 10.08 -6.94 47.39
C MET A 315 8.77 -7.69 47.54
N VAL A 316 7.66 -7.00 47.82
CA VAL A 316 6.33 -7.56 48.04
C VAL A 316 5.41 -7.09 46.91
N GLN A 317 4.61 -7.99 46.40
CA GLN A 317 3.63 -7.73 45.37
C GLN A 317 2.51 -6.81 45.89
N ARG A 318 2.30 -5.65 45.22
CA ARG A 318 1.20 -4.75 45.56
C ARG A 318 -0.14 -5.41 45.22
N LYS A 319 -1.04 -5.45 46.20
CA LYS A 319 -2.39 -6.03 46.07
C LYS A 319 -3.44 -4.92 46.08
N ASP A 320 -4.43 -5.02 45.22
CA ASP A 320 -5.59 -4.14 45.23
C ASP A 320 -6.51 -4.41 46.43
N LYS A 321 -7.48 -3.53 46.68
CA LYS A 321 -8.49 -3.65 47.74
C LYS A 321 -9.23 -4.98 47.73
N LYS A 322 -9.28 -5.68 46.60
CA LYS A 322 -9.87 -6.99 46.41
C LYS A 322 -8.89 -8.14 46.61
N GLY A 323 -7.63 -7.89 46.94
CA GLY A 323 -6.59 -8.89 47.15
C GLY A 323 -5.92 -9.40 45.86
N ALA A 324 -6.31 -8.89 44.70
CA ALA A 324 -5.68 -9.20 43.41
C ALA A 324 -4.37 -8.42 43.25
N PRO A 325 -3.35 -8.98 42.54
CA PRO A 325 -2.12 -8.25 42.22
C PRO A 325 -2.42 -7.05 41.32
N VAL A 326 -1.83 -5.90 41.62
CA VAL A 326 -1.87 -4.74 40.76
C VAL A 326 -0.90 -5.00 39.60
N MET A 327 -1.38 -4.89 38.38
CA MET A 327 -0.59 -5.13 37.17
C MET A 327 -0.17 -3.82 36.52
N GLN A 328 1.03 -3.78 35.96
CA GLN A 328 1.55 -2.67 35.14
C GLN A 328 2.07 -3.20 33.83
N GLU A 329 2.31 -2.29 32.88
CA GLU A 329 2.99 -2.66 31.65
C GLU A 329 4.43 -3.13 31.94
N SER A 330 4.81 -4.25 31.34
CA SER A 330 6.07 -4.92 31.61
C SER A 330 7.29 -4.08 31.22
N LEU A 331 8.33 -4.19 32.01
CA LEU A 331 9.67 -3.67 31.71
C LEU A 331 10.59 -4.77 31.13
N ASN A 332 10.02 -5.87 30.61
CA ASN A 332 10.78 -6.91 29.93
C ASN A 332 11.52 -6.34 28.72
N SER A 333 12.81 -6.63 28.61
CA SER A 333 13.66 -6.07 27.56
C SER A 333 13.16 -6.39 26.14
N ILE A 334 12.72 -7.61 25.90
CA ILE A 334 12.22 -8.07 24.61
C ILE A 334 10.91 -7.36 24.26
N TYR A 335 10.01 -7.27 25.23
CA TYR A 335 8.75 -6.55 25.04
C TYR A 335 8.99 -5.06 24.75
N MET A 336 9.88 -4.42 25.49
CA MET A 336 10.21 -3.01 25.26
C MET A 336 10.83 -2.77 23.89
N MET A 337 11.72 -3.65 23.41
CA MET A 337 12.33 -3.54 22.08
C MET A 337 11.29 -3.65 20.96
N ALA A 338 10.33 -4.56 21.10
CA ALA A 338 9.28 -4.76 20.10
C ALA A 338 8.19 -3.68 20.15
N ASP A 339 7.70 -3.32 21.33
CA ASP A 339 6.63 -2.35 21.52
C ASP A 339 7.08 -0.93 21.16
N SER A 340 8.31 -0.57 21.46
CA SER A 340 8.89 0.72 21.04
C SER A 340 9.07 0.86 19.53
N GLY A 341 9.16 -0.25 18.81
CA GLY A 341 9.51 -0.27 17.40
C GLY A 341 11.01 -0.08 17.13
N ALA A 342 11.86 -0.23 18.16
CA ALA A 342 13.30 -0.11 18.04
C ALA A 342 13.91 -1.28 17.27
N ARG A 343 13.55 -2.51 17.63
CA ARG A 343 14.05 -3.72 16.98
C ARG A 343 13.07 -4.89 17.19
N GLY A 344 12.91 -5.70 16.16
CA GLY A 344 12.05 -6.87 16.20
C GLY A 344 10.56 -6.58 15.95
N SER A 345 9.84 -7.62 15.67
CA SER A 345 8.39 -7.58 15.48
C SER A 345 7.72 -8.66 16.32
N ALA A 346 6.41 -8.53 16.56
CA ALA A 346 5.63 -9.55 17.26
C ALA A 346 5.77 -10.94 16.61
N ALA A 347 5.88 -11.00 15.27
CA ALA A 347 6.09 -12.25 14.54
C ALA A 347 7.46 -12.91 14.85
N GLN A 348 8.51 -12.12 15.03
CA GLN A 348 9.82 -12.63 15.42
C GLN A 348 9.81 -13.15 16.85
N ILE A 349 9.17 -12.43 17.78
CA ILE A 349 9.06 -12.86 19.17
C ILE A 349 8.22 -14.13 19.27
N ARG A 350 7.17 -14.27 18.46
CA ARG A 350 6.37 -15.48 18.36
C ARG A 350 7.22 -16.71 18.06
N GLN A 351 8.18 -16.60 17.15
CA GLN A 351 9.11 -17.69 16.85
C GLN A 351 10.08 -17.98 17.98
N LEU A 352 10.45 -16.97 18.78
CA LEU A 352 11.38 -17.12 19.91
C LEU A 352 10.74 -17.75 21.14
N ALA A 353 9.54 -17.33 21.50
CA ALA A 353 8.87 -17.69 22.77
C ALA A 353 7.50 -18.33 22.62
N GLY A 354 6.86 -18.25 21.46
CA GLY A 354 5.54 -18.81 21.20
C GLY A 354 5.58 -20.15 20.46
N MET A 355 5.16 -20.12 19.21
CA MET A 355 5.11 -21.26 18.30
C MET A 355 5.61 -20.82 16.94
N ARG A 356 6.49 -21.59 16.31
CA ARG A 356 7.01 -21.23 14.99
C ARG A 356 5.96 -21.30 13.88
N GLY A 357 5.04 -22.28 13.94
CA GLY A 357 3.88 -22.37 13.08
C GLY A 357 4.12 -23.20 11.80
N LEU A 358 3.29 -22.92 10.79
CA LEU A 358 3.29 -23.64 9.52
C LEU A 358 4.46 -23.22 8.64
N MET A 359 5.02 -24.18 7.89
CA MET A 359 6.14 -23.95 6.98
C MET A 359 5.72 -24.17 5.54
N ALA A 360 6.28 -23.37 4.63
CA ALA A 360 6.03 -23.46 3.20
C ALA A 360 7.04 -24.42 2.53
N LYS A 361 6.54 -25.24 1.59
CA LYS A 361 7.37 -26.02 0.67
C LYS A 361 7.98 -25.14 -0.42
N PRO A 362 8.99 -25.61 -1.15
CA PRO A 362 9.56 -24.86 -2.28
C PRO A 362 8.54 -24.54 -3.39
N ASP A 363 7.53 -25.37 -3.59
CA ASP A 363 6.43 -25.17 -4.54
C ASP A 363 5.39 -24.12 -4.11
N GLY A 364 5.50 -23.63 -2.87
CA GLY A 364 4.58 -22.65 -2.28
C GLY A 364 3.43 -23.24 -1.49
N SER A 365 3.21 -24.58 -1.54
CA SER A 365 2.23 -25.26 -0.70
C SER A 365 2.66 -25.24 0.77
N ILE A 366 1.71 -25.32 1.69
CA ILE A 366 1.98 -25.32 3.14
C ILE A 366 2.06 -26.76 3.62
N ILE A 367 2.98 -27.06 4.51
CA ILE A 367 3.10 -28.35 5.16
C ILE A 367 2.02 -28.43 6.25
N GLU A 368 1.18 -29.47 6.24
CA GLU A 368 0.07 -29.64 7.17
C GLU A 368 0.50 -29.71 8.63
N THR A 369 1.66 -30.30 8.90
CA THR A 369 2.20 -30.45 10.26
C THR A 369 2.92 -29.17 10.67
N PRO A 370 2.44 -28.44 11.69
CA PRO A 370 3.08 -27.23 12.16
C PRO A 370 4.30 -27.54 13.02
N ILE A 371 5.18 -26.56 13.16
CA ILE A 371 6.24 -26.59 14.16
C ILE A 371 5.69 -25.97 15.44
N THR A 372 5.34 -26.79 16.41
CA THR A 372 4.78 -26.37 17.71
C THR A 372 5.85 -25.86 18.67
N ALA A 373 7.10 -26.24 18.47
CA ALA A 373 8.22 -25.78 19.27
C ALA A 373 8.63 -24.34 18.89
N ASN A 374 9.22 -23.64 19.83
CA ASN A 374 9.85 -22.35 19.63
C ASN A 374 11.38 -22.48 19.74
N PHE A 375 12.12 -21.40 19.47
CA PHE A 375 13.57 -21.43 19.56
C PHE A 375 14.12 -21.58 20.99
N ARG A 376 13.35 -21.12 21.99
CA ARG A 376 13.74 -21.30 23.40
C ARG A 376 13.69 -22.77 23.83
N GLU A 377 12.65 -23.51 23.42
CA GLU A 377 12.49 -24.94 23.70
C GLU A 377 13.46 -25.79 22.86
N GLY A 378 13.84 -25.28 21.69
CA GLY A 378 14.62 -26.01 20.71
C GLY A 378 13.76 -26.82 19.74
N LEU A 379 14.21 -26.89 18.48
CA LEU A 379 13.56 -27.67 17.44
C LEU A 379 14.13 -29.10 17.41
N ASN A 380 13.28 -30.09 17.14
CA ASN A 380 13.77 -31.43 16.82
C ASN A 380 14.36 -31.46 15.40
N VAL A 381 15.07 -32.55 15.07
CA VAL A 381 15.79 -32.70 13.81
C VAL A 381 14.85 -32.57 12.60
N LEU A 382 13.66 -33.17 12.66
CA LEU A 382 12.68 -33.11 11.59
C LEU A 382 12.13 -31.71 11.38
N GLN A 383 11.78 -31.01 12.46
CA GLN A 383 11.32 -29.63 12.42
C GLN A 383 12.38 -28.68 11.88
N TYR A 384 13.63 -28.87 12.25
CA TYR A 384 14.75 -28.12 11.71
C TYR A 384 14.92 -28.36 10.19
N PHE A 385 14.86 -29.60 9.75
CA PHE A 385 14.95 -29.95 8.33
C PHE A 385 13.81 -29.31 7.50
N ILE A 386 12.57 -29.37 7.99
CA ILE A 386 11.43 -28.72 7.36
C ILE A 386 11.66 -27.20 7.23
N SER A 387 12.25 -26.59 8.25
CA SER A 387 12.55 -25.15 8.25
C SER A 387 13.56 -24.74 7.17
N THR A 388 14.48 -25.61 6.78
CA THR A 388 15.50 -25.31 5.77
C THR A 388 14.93 -25.05 4.38
N HIS A 389 13.78 -25.66 4.04
CA HIS A 389 13.12 -25.44 2.75
C HIS A 389 12.68 -23.97 2.60
N GLY A 390 12.04 -23.43 3.63
CA GLY A 390 11.62 -22.05 3.63
C GLY A 390 12.79 -21.05 3.62
N ALA A 391 13.85 -21.34 4.38
CA ALA A 391 15.04 -20.49 4.41
C ALA A 391 15.74 -20.43 3.04
N ARG A 392 15.94 -21.59 2.38
CA ARG A 392 16.55 -21.66 1.04
C ARG A 392 15.72 -20.92 0.00
N LYS A 393 14.41 -21.13 0.00
CA LYS A 393 13.50 -20.40 -0.90
C LYS A 393 13.61 -18.90 -0.66
N GLY A 394 13.61 -18.48 0.61
CA GLY A 394 13.76 -17.07 0.98
C GLY A 394 15.01 -16.43 0.39
N LEU A 395 16.17 -17.06 0.53
CA LEU A 395 17.43 -16.55 0.01
C LEU A 395 17.44 -16.46 -1.54
N ALA A 396 16.96 -17.50 -2.23
CA ALA A 396 16.89 -17.54 -3.69
C ALA A 396 15.95 -16.45 -4.23
N ASP A 397 14.77 -16.34 -3.63
CA ASP A 397 13.78 -15.34 -4.04
C ASP A 397 14.32 -13.91 -3.81
N THR A 398 15.01 -13.62 -2.70
CA THR A 398 15.58 -12.30 -2.44
C THR A 398 16.51 -11.87 -3.57
N ALA A 399 17.41 -12.75 -4.01
CA ALA A 399 18.36 -12.46 -5.08
C ALA A 399 17.66 -12.17 -6.42
N LEU A 400 16.66 -12.97 -6.80
CA LEU A 400 15.94 -12.82 -8.06
C LEU A 400 15.02 -11.59 -8.08
N LYS A 401 14.33 -11.33 -6.99
CA LYS A 401 13.39 -10.21 -6.90
C LYS A 401 14.08 -8.85 -6.84
N THR A 402 15.29 -8.78 -6.28
CA THR A 402 16.08 -7.54 -6.31
C THR A 402 16.35 -7.09 -7.74
N ALA A 403 16.70 -8.00 -8.64
CA ALA A 403 16.89 -7.72 -10.06
C ALA A 403 15.58 -7.24 -10.72
N ASN A 404 14.45 -7.89 -10.43
CA ASN A 404 13.14 -7.51 -10.96
C ASN A 404 12.70 -6.12 -10.48
N SER A 405 12.95 -5.78 -9.22
CA SER A 405 12.67 -4.45 -8.67
C SER A 405 13.50 -3.36 -9.36
N GLY A 406 14.79 -3.61 -9.55
CA GLY A 406 15.67 -2.69 -10.27
C GLY A 406 15.22 -2.48 -11.72
N TYR A 407 14.82 -3.53 -12.40
CA TYR A 407 14.29 -3.44 -13.77
C TYR A 407 12.95 -2.70 -13.85
N LEU A 408 12.04 -2.90 -12.88
CA LEU A 408 10.81 -2.12 -12.80
C LEU A 408 11.11 -0.62 -12.62
N THR A 409 12.00 -0.28 -11.70
CA THR A 409 12.40 1.12 -11.45
C THR A 409 12.97 1.76 -12.71
N ARG A 410 13.85 1.06 -13.44
CA ARG A 410 14.40 1.55 -14.71
C ARG A 410 13.30 1.84 -15.73
N ARG A 411 12.34 0.93 -15.91
CA ARG A 411 11.21 1.13 -16.84
C ARG A 411 10.35 2.34 -16.45
N LEU A 412 10.07 2.50 -15.16
CA LEU A 412 9.31 3.65 -14.64
C LEU A 412 10.05 4.97 -14.89
N VAL A 413 11.36 5.00 -14.64
CA VAL A 413 12.17 6.20 -14.93
C VAL A 413 12.16 6.53 -16.42
N ASP A 414 12.32 5.53 -17.29
CA ASP A 414 12.34 5.75 -18.74
C ASP A 414 11.03 6.31 -19.31
N VAL A 415 9.88 5.90 -18.75
CA VAL A 415 8.58 6.42 -19.20
C VAL A 415 8.27 7.83 -18.70
N THR A 416 8.81 8.21 -17.53
CA THR A 416 8.44 9.46 -16.87
C THR A 416 9.52 10.54 -16.88
N GLN A 417 10.70 10.25 -17.42
CA GLN A 417 11.88 11.11 -17.34
C GLN A 417 11.68 12.51 -17.96
N ASP A 418 10.79 12.67 -18.91
CA ASP A 418 10.50 13.93 -19.59
C ASP A 418 9.46 14.81 -18.87
N LEU A 419 8.84 14.28 -17.80
CA LEU A 419 7.79 14.99 -17.09
C LEU A 419 8.38 15.93 -16.03
N VAL A 420 8.32 17.22 -16.32
CA VAL A 420 8.84 18.32 -15.50
C VAL A 420 7.73 19.33 -15.26
N VAL A 421 7.73 20.03 -14.13
CA VAL A 421 6.83 21.16 -13.89
C VAL A 421 7.29 22.37 -14.72
N THR A 422 6.47 22.81 -15.66
CA THR A 422 6.82 23.86 -16.63
C THR A 422 6.08 25.17 -16.41
N GLU A 423 4.89 25.13 -15.84
CA GLU A 423 3.97 26.25 -15.64
C GLU A 423 3.49 26.35 -14.20
N ASP A 424 3.04 27.52 -13.78
CA ASP A 424 2.48 27.70 -12.44
C ASP A 424 1.02 27.24 -12.36
N ASP A 425 0.20 27.58 -13.38
CA ASP A 425 -1.21 27.20 -13.42
C ASP A 425 -1.67 26.97 -14.87
N CYS A 426 -2.33 25.84 -15.11
CA CYS A 426 -2.93 25.54 -16.41
C CYS A 426 -4.38 26.05 -16.55
N GLY A 427 -4.99 26.57 -15.47
CA GLY A 427 -6.34 27.12 -15.48
C GLY A 427 -7.47 26.09 -15.56
N THR A 428 -7.19 24.79 -15.40
CA THR A 428 -8.21 23.74 -15.45
C THR A 428 -9.18 23.84 -14.28
N THR A 429 -10.45 23.56 -14.54
CA THR A 429 -11.51 23.39 -13.52
C THR A 429 -11.80 21.92 -13.24
N GLN A 430 -11.19 21.03 -13.97
CA GLN A 430 -11.35 19.58 -13.79
C GLN A 430 -10.56 19.09 -12.57
N GLY A 431 -11.05 18.04 -11.96
CA GLY A 431 -10.41 17.40 -10.83
C GLY A 431 -11.05 16.07 -10.53
N VAL A 432 -10.48 15.35 -9.60
CA VAL A 432 -10.98 14.05 -9.13
C VAL A 432 -11.55 14.20 -7.74
N SER A 433 -12.70 13.58 -7.52
CA SER A 433 -13.31 13.52 -6.19
C SER A 433 -12.62 12.47 -5.32
N MET A 434 -12.14 12.91 -4.15
CA MET A 434 -11.49 12.08 -3.17
C MET A 434 -12.41 11.80 -2.00
N LYS A 435 -12.52 10.52 -1.62
CA LYS A 435 -13.28 10.03 -0.44
C LYS A 435 -12.35 9.23 0.45
N ALA A 436 -12.70 9.09 1.72
CA ALA A 436 -12.04 8.15 2.61
C ALA A 436 -12.19 6.72 2.07
N LEU A 437 -11.13 5.93 2.13
CA LEU A 437 -11.17 4.53 1.76
C LEU A 437 -11.60 3.72 2.98
N VAL A 438 -12.78 3.13 2.91
CA VAL A 438 -13.34 2.30 3.98
C VAL A 438 -13.51 0.88 3.45
N GLU A 439 -12.90 -0.09 4.12
CA GLU A 439 -13.02 -1.51 3.81
C GLU A 439 -13.45 -2.27 5.07
N GLY A 440 -14.54 -3.04 4.96
CA GLY A 440 -15.04 -3.87 6.07
C GLY A 440 -15.33 -3.10 7.37
N GLY A 441 -15.77 -1.83 7.27
CA GLY A 441 -16.05 -0.98 8.43
C GLY A 441 -14.84 -0.33 9.09
N GLU A 442 -13.63 -0.60 8.61
CA GLU A 442 -12.42 0.10 9.01
C GLU A 442 -12.01 1.15 7.98
N VAL A 443 -11.65 2.33 8.45
CA VAL A 443 -11.06 3.36 7.60
C VAL A 443 -9.61 2.96 7.33
N VAL A 444 -9.34 2.45 6.12
CA VAL A 444 -8.00 2.05 5.69
C VAL A 444 -7.13 3.29 5.48
N GLU A 445 -7.70 4.30 4.84
CA GLU A 445 -7.03 5.58 4.60
C GLU A 445 -8.04 6.72 4.81
N SER A 446 -7.73 7.63 5.71
CA SER A 446 -8.59 8.77 6.02
C SER A 446 -8.62 9.77 4.86
N LEU A 447 -9.68 10.55 4.76
CA LEU A 447 -9.77 11.64 3.79
C LEU A 447 -8.60 12.62 3.95
N ARG A 448 -8.18 12.88 5.20
CA ARG A 448 -7.03 13.71 5.54
C ARG A 448 -5.76 13.28 4.82
N GLU A 449 -5.41 12.00 4.88
CA GLU A 449 -4.19 11.49 4.24
C GLU A 449 -4.24 11.60 2.71
N ARG A 450 -5.43 11.47 2.12
CA ARG A 450 -5.61 11.52 0.67
C ARG A 450 -5.60 12.92 0.09
N ILE A 451 -6.12 13.91 0.80
CA ILE A 451 -6.23 15.29 0.29
C ILE A 451 -5.09 16.21 0.73
N LEU A 452 -4.31 15.80 1.72
CA LEU A 452 -3.20 16.62 2.24
C LEU A 452 -2.18 16.94 1.13
N GLY A 453 -1.84 18.22 1.01
CA GLY A 453 -0.87 18.71 0.04
C GLY A 453 -1.39 18.80 -1.40
N ARG A 454 -2.70 18.68 -1.62
CA ARG A 454 -3.33 18.91 -2.93
C ARG A 454 -3.99 20.29 -2.99
N VAL A 455 -4.33 20.69 -4.21
CA VAL A 455 -5.06 21.94 -4.46
C VAL A 455 -6.52 21.64 -4.73
N CYS A 456 -7.45 22.39 -4.13
CA CYS A 456 -8.88 22.23 -4.40
C CYS A 456 -9.22 22.57 -5.87
N ALA A 457 -10.04 21.75 -6.51
CA ALA A 457 -10.57 22.04 -7.83
C ALA A 457 -11.88 22.87 -7.76
N ALA A 458 -12.62 22.72 -6.68
CA ALA A 458 -13.88 23.42 -6.42
C ALA A 458 -13.90 23.96 -4.99
N ASP A 459 -14.79 24.91 -4.72
CA ASP A 459 -14.97 25.45 -3.38
C ASP A 459 -15.46 24.35 -2.43
N VAL A 460 -14.83 24.26 -1.27
CA VAL A 460 -15.24 23.35 -0.19
C VAL A 460 -16.19 24.11 0.72
N VAL A 461 -17.45 23.68 0.74
CA VAL A 461 -18.52 24.33 1.50
C VAL A 461 -18.87 23.48 2.72
N ASN A 462 -19.01 24.13 3.86
CA ASN A 462 -19.49 23.47 5.06
C ASN A 462 -20.98 23.10 4.89
N PRO A 463 -21.36 21.82 5.01
CA PRO A 463 -22.73 21.37 4.80
C PRO A 463 -23.72 21.93 5.82
N GLU A 464 -23.26 22.31 7.01
CA GLU A 464 -24.13 22.84 8.07
C GLU A 464 -24.34 24.37 7.99
N SER A 465 -23.27 25.12 7.72
CA SER A 465 -23.30 26.59 7.72
C SER A 465 -23.46 27.21 6.32
N GLY A 466 -23.22 26.43 5.24
CA GLY A 466 -23.20 26.96 3.88
C GLY A 466 -22.05 27.92 3.57
N GLN A 467 -21.10 28.08 4.50
CA GLN A 467 -19.93 28.93 4.29
C GLN A 467 -18.83 28.20 3.52
N VAL A 468 -18.16 28.93 2.63
CA VAL A 468 -16.99 28.42 1.94
C VAL A 468 -15.81 28.36 2.90
N MET A 469 -15.35 27.16 3.21
CA MET A 469 -14.19 26.91 4.09
C MET A 469 -12.88 27.11 3.34
N CYS A 470 -12.82 26.65 2.12
CA CYS A 470 -11.65 26.72 1.29
C CYS A 470 -12.08 27.06 -0.15
N PRO A 471 -11.66 28.21 -0.70
CA PRO A 471 -11.97 28.57 -2.08
C PRO A 471 -11.19 27.69 -3.06
N ALA A 472 -11.69 27.55 -4.28
CA ALA A 472 -11.01 26.84 -5.35
C ALA A 472 -9.58 27.37 -5.58
N ASN A 473 -8.67 26.49 -6.01
CA ASN A 473 -7.25 26.78 -6.24
C ASN A 473 -6.42 27.11 -4.99
N THR A 474 -6.91 26.77 -3.80
CA THR A 474 -6.17 26.90 -2.54
C THR A 474 -5.48 25.58 -2.20
N LEU A 475 -4.24 25.65 -1.72
CA LEU A 475 -3.50 24.49 -1.24
C LEU A 475 -4.11 24.00 0.10
N LEU A 476 -4.34 22.70 0.20
CA LEU A 476 -4.85 22.05 1.40
C LEU A 476 -3.70 21.76 2.36
N ASP A 477 -3.48 22.64 3.31
CA ASP A 477 -2.49 22.46 4.39
C ASP A 477 -3.10 21.68 5.56
N GLU A 478 -2.27 21.32 6.53
CA GLU A 478 -2.66 20.54 7.70
C GLU A 478 -3.84 21.18 8.46
N ASP A 479 -3.80 22.48 8.67
CA ASP A 479 -4.84 23.22 9.44
C ASP A 479 -6.18 23.24 8.70
N VAL A 480 -6.16 23.46 7.38
CA VAL A 480 -7.36 23.44 6.53
C VAL A 480 -7.96 22.03 6.47
N VAL A 481 -7.11 21.00 6.36
CA VAL A 481 -7.55 19.61 6.31
C VAL A 481 -8.14 19.16 7.65
N GLU A 482 -7.57 19.59 8.77
CA GLU A 482 -8.10 19.32 10.10
C GLU A 482 -9.48 19.99 10.30
N ALA A 483 -9.65 21.22 9.82
CA ALA A 483 -10.94 21.91 9.83
C ALA A 483 -11.98 21.17 8.96
N ILE A 484 -11.60 20.67 7.79
CA ILE A 484 -12.48 19.88 6.90
C ILE A 484 -12.91 18.59 7.58
N GLU A 485 -11.97 17.89 8.22
CA GLU A 485 -12.27 16.62 8.93
C GLU A 485 -13.22 16.87 10.13
N ALA A 486 -13.02 17.96 10.88
CA ALA A 486 -13.87 18.34 12.00
C ALA A 486 -15.32 18.64 11.59
N THR A 487 -15.55 19.14 10.38
CA THR A 487 -16.89 19.43 9.83
C THR A 487 -17.60 18.21 9.22
N GLY A 488 -16.93 17.05 9.14
CA GLY A 488 -17.53 15.80 8.66
C GLY A 488 -17.84 15.78 7.15
N ILE A 489 -17.06 16.47 6.35
CA ILE A 489 -17.14 16.42 4.89
C ILE A 489 -16.57 15.10 4.39
N ASP A 490 -17.33 14.34 3.61
CA ASP A 490 -16.94 13.01 3.12
C ASP A 490 -16.23 13.05 1.77
N GLU A 491 -16.43 14.09 0.98
CA GLU A 491 -15.93 14.19 -0.39
C GLU A 491 -15.37 15.58 -0.69
N VAL A 492 -14.15 15.60 -1.24
CA VAL A 492 -13.49 16.83 -1.68
C VAL A 492 -12.98 16.65 -3.11
N LYS A 493 -13.30 17.60 -4.00
CA LYS A 493 -12.78 17.62 -5.36
C LYS A 493 -11.44 18.33 -5.40
N VAL A 494 -10.40 17.59 -5.81
CA VAL A 494 -9.02 18.09 -5.84
C VAL A 494 -8.44 18.04 -7.26
N ARG A 495 -7.50 18.95 -7.53
CA ARG A 495 -6.74 18.95 -8.79
C ARG A 495 -5.73 17.80 -8.78
N THR A 496 -5.54 17.17 -9.94
CA THR A 496 -4.65 16.02 -10.08
C THR A 496 -3.72 16.19 -11.29
N PRO A 497 -2.56 15.52 -11.30
CA PRO A 497 -1.71 15.47 -12.48
C PRO A 497 -2.40 14.86 -13.72
N LEU A 498 -3.40 13.98 -13.51
CA LEU A 498 -4.15 13.31 -14.59
C LEU A 498 -4.97 14.27 -15.43
N THR A 499 -5.62 15.23 -14.80
CA THR A 499 -6.52 16.19 -15.46
C THR A 499 -5.84 17.51 -15.81
N CYS A 500 -4.53 17.60 -15.66
CA CYS A 500 -3.77 18.77 -16.02
C CYS A 500 -3.78 19.02 -17.55
N ASP A 501 -4.12 20.22 -17.95
CA ASP A 501 -4.22 20.61 -19.37
C ASP A 501 -2.89 21.10 -19.97
N THR A 502 -1.82 21.17 -19.20
CA THR A 502 -0.48 21.52 -19.69
C THR A 502 -0.05 20.52 -20.76
N ARG A 503 0.35 21.01 -21.92
CA ARG A 503 0.68 20.19 -23.09
C ARG A 503 1.96 19.36 -22.87
N TYR A 504 3.01 20.03 -22.41
CA TYR A 504 4.30 19.42 -22.13
C TYR A 504 4.67 19.65 -20.68
N GLY A 505 4.67 18.56 -19.89
CA GLY A 505 4.93 18.61 -18.47
C GLY A 505 3.68 18.74 -17.63
N LEU A 506 3.81 19.32 -16.45
CA LEU A 506 2.73 19.57 -15.49
C LEU A 506 2.74 21.03 -15.04
N CYS A 507 1.62 21.51 -14.51
CA CYS A 507 1.58 22.78 -13.80
C CYS A 507 1.76 22.57 -12.29
N ALA A 508 2.26 23.59 -11.60
CA ALA A 508 2.53 23.54 -10.17
C ALA A 508 1.28 23.33 -9.34
N LYS A 509 0.17 23.96 -9.68
CA LYS A 509 -1.08 23.81 -8.93
C LYS A 509 -1.72 22.43 -9.06
N CYS A 510 -1.67 21.79 -10.23
CA CYS A 510 -2.18 20.43 -10.40
C CYS A 510 -1.37 19.40 -9.61
N TYR A 511 -0.08 19.60 -9.47
CA TYR A 511 0.78 18.75 -8.66
C TYR A 511 0.60 19.03 -7.15
N GLY A 512 0.49 20.30 -6.78
CA GLY A 512 0.31 20.74 -5.40
C GLY A 512 1.62 20.94 -4.66
N ARG A 513 1.71 20.38 -3.45
CA ARG A 513 2.86 20.53 -2.55
C ARG A 513 4.01 19.59 -2.93
N ASP A 514 5.23 20.12 -2.90
CA ASP A 514 6.44 19.28 -2.91
C ASP A 514 6.57 18.54 -1.57
N LEU A 515 6.45 17.22 -1.61
CA LEU A 515 6.49 16.39 -0.41
C LEU A 515 7.88 16.43 0.27
N GLY A 516 8.94 16.57 -0.51
CA GLY A 516 10.30 16.61 0.03
C GLY A 516 10.68 17.91 0.75
N ARG A 517 9.99 19.01 0.44
CA ARG A 517 10.24 20.33 1.05
C ARG A 517 9.09 20.84 1.90
N GLY A 518 7.88 20.30 1.67
CA GLY A 518 6.69 20.72 2.38
C GLY A 518 6.11 22.07 1.95
N THR A 519 6.61 22.67 0.87
CA THR A 519 6.15 23.94 0.26
C THR A 519 5.50 23.65 -1.09
N PRO A 520 4.75 24.58 -1.69
CA PRO A 520 4.28 24.43 -3.07
C PRO A 520 5.45 24.13 -4.01
N ILE A 521 5.21 23.29 -5.01
CA ILE A 521 6.28 22.86 -5.91
C ILE A 521 6.80 24.01 -6.77
N ASN A 522 8.11 24.05 -6.98
CA ASN A 522 8.74 25.01 -7.84
C ASN A 522 8.70 24.56 -9.30
N VAL A 523 8.63 25.52 -10.21
CA VAL A 523 8.77 25.27 -11.64
C VAL A 523 10.19 24.77 -11.94
N GLY A 524 10.29 23.66 -12.68
CA GLY A 524 11.56 23.03 -13.05
C GLY A 524 11.84 21.73 -12.30
N GLU A 525 11.04 21.33 -11.33
CA GLU A 525 11.19 20.04 -10.64
C GLU A 525 10.84 18.87 -11.57
N ALA A 526 11.71 17.86 -11.61
CA ALA A 526 11.51 16.62 -12.38
C ALA A 526 10.61 15.65 -11.62
N VAL A 527 9.31 15.91 -11.60
CA VAL A 527 8.32 15.12 -10.85
C VAL A 527 8.18 13.68 -11.32
N GLY A 528 8.42 13.43 -12.60
CA GLY A 528 8.38 12.08 -13.17
C GLY A 528 9.46 11.17 -12.58
N VAL A 529 10.68 11.65 -12.47
CA VAL A 529 11.78 10.89 -11.86
C VAL A 529 11.55 10.69 -10.37
N ILE A 530 11.03 11.69 -9.68
CA ILE A 530 10.66 11.57 -8.25
C ILE A 530 9.60 10.48 -8.07
N ALA A 531 8.57 10.47 -8.90
CA ALA A 531 7.51 9.45 -8.86
C ALA A 531 8.06 8.03 -9.11
N ALA A 532 8.86 7.86 -10.15
CA ALA A 532 9.46 6.57 -10.49
C ALA A 532 10.36 6.03 -9.37
N GLN A 533 11.18 6.88 -8.79
CA GLN A 533 12.06 6.51 -7.68
C GLN A 533 11.28 6.23 -6.39
N SER A 534 10.23 6.99 -6.11
CA SER A 534 9.38 6.80 -4.93
C SER A 534 8.59 5.48 -4.96
N ILE A 535 8.24 5.00 -6.16
CA ILE A 535 7.59 3.70 -6.35
C ILE A 535 8.62 2.57 -6.36
N GLY A 536 9.80 2.80 -6.93
CA GLY A 536 10.84 1.79 -7.12
C GLY A 536 11.66 1.48 -5.86
N GLU A 537 11.95 2.46 -5.03
CA GLU A 537 12.76 2.28 -3.82
C GLU A 537 12.14 1.26 -2.85
N PRO A 538 10.86 1.40 -2.46
CA PRO A 538 10.23 0.40 -1.60
C PRO A 538 10.11 -0.98 -2.23
N GLY A 539 10.09 -1.07 -3.56
CA GLY A 539 10.07 -2.34 -4.28
C GLY A 539 11.24 -3.25 -3.94
N THR A 540 12.44 -2.68 -3.79
CA THR A 540 13.63 -3.42 -3.35
C THR A 540 13.51 -3.87 -1.89
N GLN A 541 12.95 -3.04 -1.03
CA GLN A 541 12.67 -3.39 0.37
C GLN A 541 11.55 -4.42 0.49
N LEU A 542 10.52 -4.36 -0.35
CA LEU A 542 9.46 -5.35 -0.43
C LEU A 542 10.01 -6.75 -0.71
N THR A 543 11.00 -6.88 -1.59
CA THR A 543 11.63 -8.16 -1.87
C THR A 543 12.32 -8.77 -0.66
N MET A 544 12.84 -7.94 0.24
CA MET A 544 13.43 -8.41 1.51
C MET A 544 12.38 -8.72 2.57
N ARG A 545 11.19 -8.09 2.52
CA ARG A 545 10.13 -8.22 3.55
C ARG A 545 9.02 -9.23 3.19
N THR A 546 8.82 -9.56 1.92
CA THR A 546 7.80 -10.54 1.48
C THR A 546 8.14 -11.97 1.88
N PHE A 547 9.36 -12.19 2.42
CA PHE A 547 9.70 -13.47 2.95
C PHE A 547 9.22 -13.62 4.37
N HIS A 548 8.50 -14.70 4.53
CA HIS A 548 8.23 -15.31 5.80
C HIS A 548 9.53 -15.37 6.59
N ILE A 549 9.58 -14.74 7.73
CA ILE A 549 10.75 -14.74 8.59
C ILE A 549 11.09 -16.20 8.90
N GLY A 550 12.20 -16.67 8.34
CA GLY A 550 12.64 -18.05 8.48
C GLY A 550 11.77 -19.11 7.78
N GLY A 551 10.99 -18.74 6.75
CA GLY A 551 10.15 -19.66 5.97
C GLY A 551 8.79 -20.00 6.61
N ALA A 552 8.43 -19.39 7.74
CA ALA A 552 7.14 -19.57 8.37
C ALA A 552 6.03 -18.95 7.48
N ALA A 553 5.00 -19.74 7.15
CA ALA A 553 3.88 -19.28 6.35
C ALA A 553 2.96 -18.40 7.22
N SER A 554 2.73 -17.18 6.78
CA SER A 554 1.69 -16.31 7.32
C SER A 554 0.50 -16.34 6.38
N ARG A 555 -0.54 -17.05 6.76
CA ARG A 555 -1.82 -17.02 6.05
C ARG A 555 -2.79 -16.22 6.91
N THR A 556 -3.37 -15.20 6.34
CA THR A 556 -4.50 -14.51 6.96
C THR A 556 -5.61 -15.55 7.13
N ALA A 557 -6.11 -15.74 8.36
CA ALA A 557 -7.21 -16.66 8.62
C ALA A 557 -8.35 -16.33 7.66
N VAL A 558 -8.86 -17.35 6.96
CA VAL A 558 -9.97 -17.14 6.03
C VAL A 558 -11.19 -16.75 6.83
N VAL A 559 -11.76 -15.60 6.51
CA VAL A 559 -12.92 -15.05 7.21
C VAL A 559 -14.11 -15.98 6.98
N SER A 560 -14.63 -16.57 8.05
CA SER A 560 -15.80 -17.45 8.05
C SER A 560 -17.05 -16.79 8.62
N GLN A 561 -16.92 -15.61 9.18
CA GLN A 561 -18.00 -14.85 9.80
C GLN A 561 -17.74 -13.35 9.69
N VAL A 562 -18.81 -12.57 9.75
CA VAL A 562 -18.76 -11.13 9.86
C VAL A 562 -19.31 -10.71 11.21
N GLU A 563 -18.54 -9.92 11.93
CA GLU A 563 -18.91 -9.34 13.23
C GLU A 563 -19.11 -7.84 13.10
N SER A 564 -20.08 -7.31 13.84
CA SER A 564 -20.26 -5.86 13.99
C SER A 564 -19.13 -5.27 14.83
N LYS A 565 -18.53 -4.19 14.36
CA LYS A 565 -17.49 -3.44 15.11
C LYS A 565 -18.08 -2.28 15.89
N SER A 566 -19.25 -1.78 15.49
CA SER A 566 -19.96 -0.68 16.12
C SER A 566 -21.35 -1.09 16.60
N ASN A 567 -21.94 -0.26 17.46
CA ASN A 567 -23.32 -0.42 17.87
C ASN A 567 -24.23 0.27 16.82
N GLY A 568 -25.32 -0.37 16.47
CA GLY A 568 -26.27 0.20 15.53
C GLY A 568 -27.42 -0.74 15.15
N VAL A 569 -28.19 -0.37 14.15
CA VAL A 569 -29.30 -1.15 13.62
C VAL A 569 -28.91 -1.75 12.28
N VAL A 570 -29.15 -3.03 12.11
CA VAL A 570 -28.86 -3.78 10.88
C VAL A 570 -29.90 -3.46 9.81
N HIS A 571 -29.43 -3.15 8.61
CA HIS A 571 -30.28 -3.03 7.42
C HIS A 571 -29.70 -3.85 6.27
N TYR A 572 -30.56 -4.52 5.53
CA TYR A 572 -30.17 -5.25 4.34
C TYR A 572 -30.21 -4.34 3.12
N SER A 573 -29.20 -4.44 2.26
CA SER A 573 -29.20 -3.68 1.00
C SER A 573 -30.36 -4.12 0.08
N ALA A 574 -30.80 -3.24 -0.81
CA ALA A 574 -31.87 -3.53 -1.77
C ALA A 574 -31.59 -4.74 -2.68
N GLY A 575 -30.33 -5.12 -2.85
CA GLY A 575 -29.88 -6.30 -3.61
C GLY A 575 -29.85 -7.62 -2.80
N MET A 576 -30.15 -7.58 -1.51
CA MET A 576 -30.11 -8.75 -0.64
C MET A 576 -31.37 -9.61 -0.86
N ARG A 577 -31.16 -10.84 -1.31
CA ARG A 577 -32.22 -11.86 -1.35
C ARG A 577 -31.83 -13.00 -0.44
N TYR A 578 -32.78 -13.48 0.36
CA TYR A 578 -32.58 -14.58 1.30
C TYR A 578 -33.79 -15.50 1.31
N VAL A 579 -33.57 -16.70 1.77
CA VAL A 579 -34.58 -17.74 1.91
C VAL A 579 -34.55 -18.26 3.35
N THR A 580 -35.74 -18.52 3.89
CA THR A 580 -35.84 -19.13 5.21
C THR A 580 -35.71 -20.65 5.09
N HIS A 581 -34.66 -21.21 5.66
CA HIS A 581 -34.45 -22.64 5.75
C HIS A 581 -35.53 -23.29 6.61
N SER A 582 -35.80 -24.58 6.41
CA SER A 582 -36.77 -25.38 7.19
C SER A 582 -36.52 -25.35 8.72
N ARG A 583 -35.29 -25.03 9.13
CA ARG A 583 -34.87 -24.84 10.55
C ARG A 583 -35.05 -23.43 11.08
N GLY A 584 -35.56 -22.49 10.27
CA GLY A 584 -35.76 -21.08 10.65
C GLY A 584 -34.53 -20.18 10.44
N GLU A 585 -33.44 -20.69 9.91
CA GLU A 585 -32.26 -19.93 9.56
C GLU A 585 -32.47 -19.17 8.25
N LEU A 586 -31.90 -17.95 8.15
CA LEU A 586 -31.95 -17.15 6.94
C LEU A 586 -30.69 -17.42 6.11
N VAL A 587 -30.85 -17.91 4.88
CA VAL A 587 -29.75 -18.22 3.97
C VAL A 587 -29.74 -17.25 2.81
N VAL A 588 -28.59 -16.65 2.53
CA VAL A 588 -28.43 -15.68 1.44
C VAL A 588 -28.38 -16.38 0.09
N ILE A 589 -29.23 -15.97 -0.82
CA ILE A 589 -29.27 -16.42 -2.23
C ILE A 589 -28.83 -15.36 -3.22
N SER A 590 -28.60 -14.12 -2.77
CA SER A 590 -28.01 -13.06 -3.58
C SER A 590 -26.48 -13.16 -3.58
N ARG A 591 -25.87 -12.79 -4.70
CA ARG A 591 -24.39 -12.79 -4.83
C ARG A 591 -23.76 -11.48 -4.43
N ASN A 592 -24.53 -10.41 -4.46
CA ASN A 592 -24.12 -9.05 -4.08
C ASN A 592 -24.93 -8.58 -2.86
N GLY A 593 -25.19 -9.48 -1.90
CA GLY A 593 -25.85 -9.12 -0.67
C GLY A 593 -24.91 -8.32 0.23
N GLU A 594 -25.41 -7.22 0.77
CA GLU A 594 -24.67 -6.40 1.74
C GLU A 594 -25.53 -6.17 2.98
N VAL A 595 -24.89 -6.29 4.14
CA VAL A 595 -25.46 -5.93 5.42
C VAL A 595 -24.87 -4.58 5.83
N VAL A 596 -25.72 -3.63 6.11
CA VAL A 596 -25.34 -2.25 6.48
C VAL A 596 -25.75 -1.99 7.92
N ILE A 597 -24.91 -1.36 8.68
CA ILE A 597 -25.20 -0.95 10.06
C ILE A 597 -25.36 0.56 10.10
N HIS A 598 -26.52 1.01 10.52
CA HIS A 598 -26.84 2.42 10.74
C HIS A 598 -26.78 2.78 12.22
N ASP A 599 -26.28 3.97 12.50
CA ASP A 599 -26.30 4.57 13.83
C ASP A 599 -27.70 5.10 14.17
N ASP A 600 -27.93 5.46 15.43
CA ASP A 600 -29.17 6.09 15.91
C ASP A 600 -29.55 7.37 15.14
N SER A 601 -28.58 8.00 14.49
CA SER A 601 -28.75 9.16 13.62
C SER A 601 -29.12 8.82 12.15
N GLY A 602 -29.26 7.53 11.80
CA GLY A 602 -29.53 7.06 10.45
C GLY A 602 -28.32 7.11 9.50
N ARG A 603 -27.12 7.36 10.02
CA ARG A 603 -25.89 7.35 9.21
C ARG A 603 -25.35 5.94 9.08
N GLU A 604 -24.88 5.60 7.88
CA GLU A 604 -24.18 4.34 7.63
C GLU A 604 -22.82 4.35 8.33
N ARG A 605 -22.63 3.37 9.23
CA ARG A 605 -21.37 3.15 9.96
C ARG A 605 -20.50 2.07 9.33
N GLU A 606 -21.14 0.97 8.97
CA GLU A 606 -20.46 -0.21 8.45
C GLU A 606 -21.24 -0.81 7.29
N ARG A 607 -20.51 -1.35 6.33
CA ARG A 607 -21.06 -2.09 5.19
C ARG A 607 -20.25 -3.37 4.99
N HIS A 608 -20.92 -4.50 5.10
CA HIS A 608 -20.31 -5.81 4.99
C HIS A 608 -20.91 -6.58 3.82
N LYS A 609 -20.06 -7.08 2.94
CA LYS A 609 -20.49 -8.01 1.87
C LYS A 609 -20.68 -9.40 2.46
N VAL A 610 -21.81 -10.02 2.14
CA VAL A 610 -22.15 -11.37 2.57
C VAL A 610 -22.21 -12.27 1.33
N PRO A 611 -21.42 -13.37 1.31
CA PRO A 611 -21.37 -14.27 0.17
C PRO A 611 -22.63 -15.10 0.02
N TYR A 612 -22.88 -15.61 -1.19
CA TYR A 612 -23.94 -16.56 -1.49
C TYR A 612 -23.78 -17.82 -0.61
N GLY A 613 -24.88 -18.28 -0.03
CA GLY A 613 -24.91 -19.46 0.83
C GLY A 613 -24.54 -19.18 2.30
N ALA A 614 -24.31 -17.93 2.67
CA ALA A 614 -24.09 -17.56 4.07
C ALA A 614 -25.38 -17.60 4.88
N THR A 615 -25.27 -17.97 6.14
CA THR A 615 -26.38 -17.94 7.09
C THR A 615 -26.36 -16.60 7.84
N LEU A 616 -27.47 -15.86 7.77
CA LEU A 616 -27.66 -14.61 8.49
C LEU A 616 -28.13 -14.90 9.91
N LEU A 617 -27.42 -14.36 10.89
CA LEU A 617 -27.77 -14.47 12.31
C LEU A 617 -28.54 -13.24 12.80
N ALA A 618 -28.18 -12.05 12.31
CA ALA A 618 -28.87 -10.80 12.64
C ALA A 618 -29.96 -10.50 11.60
N ARG A 619 -31.16 -10.13 12.07
CA ARG A 619 -32.31 -9.82 11.22
C ARG A 619 -32.33 -8.35 10.81
N ASP A 620 -33.02 -8.05 9.72
CA ASP A 620 -33.25 -6.66 9.28
C ASP A 620 -34.03 -5.89 10.35
N GLY A 621 -33.53 -4.70 10.72
CA GLY A 621 -34.09 -3.87 11.79
C GLY A 621 -33.66 -4.29 13.22
N GLU A 622 -32.80 -5.27 13.39
CA GLU A 622 -32.29 -5.68 14.70
C GLU A 622 -31.18 -4.77 15.19
N ALA A 623 -31.25 -4.35 16.47
CA ALA A 623 -30.19 -3.59 17.12
C ALA A 623 -29.06 -4.53 17.56
N VAL A 624 -27.86 -4.27 17.07
CA VAL A 624 -26.66 -5.06 17.36
C VAL A 624 -25.63 -4.26 18.14
N ARG A 625 -24.84 -4.96 18.94
CA ARG A 625 -23.70 -4.39 19.65
C ARG A 625 -22.39 -4.79 19.00
N ALA A 626 -21.35 -4.02 19.24
CA ALA A 626 -20.00 -4.36 18.81
C ALA A 626 -19.62 -5.78 19.28
N GLY A 627 -19.10 -6.61 18.38
CA GLY A 627 -18.77 -8.02 18.59
C GLY A 627 -19.92 -9.01 18.31
N HIS A 628 -21.10 -8.54 17.85
CA HIS A 628 -22.20 -9.43 17.46
C HIS A 628 -21.95 -10.00 16.05
N VAL A 629 -22.07 -11.33 15.92
CA VAL A 629 -21.89 -12.01 14.63
C VAL A 629 -23.12 -11.78 13.76
N LEU A 630 -22.93 -11.19 12.58
CA LEU A 630 -23.99 -10.85 11.62
C LEU A 630 -24.30 -12.00 10.68
N ALA A 631 -23.28 -12.65 10.14
CA ALA A 631 -23.40 -13.74 9.19
C ALA A 631 -22.24 -14.73 9.33
N THR A 632 -22.50 -16.00 9.00
CA THR A 632 -21.49 -17.07 9.01
C THR A 632 -21.56 -17.89 7.72
N TRP A 633 -20.43 -18.39 7.26
CA TRP A 633 -20.34 -19.26 6.07
C TRP A 633 -19.12 -20.17 6.12
N ASP A 634 -19.14 -21.22 5.30
CA ASP A 634 -17.93 -22.04 5.08
C ASP A 634 -17.12 -21.45 3.93
N PRO A 635 -15.91 -20.95 4.17
CA PRO A 635 -15.06 -20.35 3.14
C PRO A 635 -14.46 -21.38 2.18
N HIS A 636 -14.48 -22.67 2.51
CA HIS A 636 -13.84 -23.73 1.72
C HIS A 636 -14.77 -24.37 0.69
N THR A 637 -16.08 -24.19 0.84
CA THR A 637 -17.07 -24.75 -0.06
C THR A 637 -18.05 -23.71 -0.53
N ARG A 638 -18.43 -23.77 -1.81
CA ARG A 638 -19.53 -22.96 -2.34
C ARG A 638 -20.74 -23.86 -2.50
N PRO A 639 -21.76 -23.69 -1.67
CA PRO A 639 -22.97 -24.51 -1.79
C PRO A 639 -23.81 -24.08 -2.98
N ILE A 640 -24.47 -25.01 -3.65
CA ILE A 640 -25.58 -24.75 -4.57
C ILE A 640 -26.86 -25.09 -3.83
N ILE A 641 -27.68 -24.07 -3.60
CA ILE A 641 -28.86 -24.10 -2.72
C ILE A 641 -30.11 -24.03 -3.56
N THR A 642 -31.17 -24.76 -3.15
CA THR A 642 -32.48 -24.67 -3.80
C THR A 642 -33.33 -23.54 -3.22
N GLU A 643 -33.99 -22.78 -4.10
CA GLU A 643 -34.95 -21.74 -3.74
C GLU A 643 -36.38 -22.31 -3.55
N TYR A 644 -36.63 -23.53 -4.00
CA TYR A 644 -37.95 -24.19 -3.99
C TYR A 644 -37.89 -25.55 -3.34
N ALA A 645 -38.89 -25.90 -2.60
CA ALA A 645 -39.07 -27.24 -2.05
C ALA A 645 -39.71 -28.18 -3.10
N GLY A 646 -39.22 -29.41 -3.20
CA GLY A 646 -39.72 -30.36 -4.16
C GLY A 646 -38.95 -31.66 -4.19
N ARG A 647 -39.34 -32.56 -5.08
CA ARG A 647 -38.68 -33.84 -5.30
C ARG A 647 -37.65 -33.73 -6.43
N ILE A 648 -36.47 -34.23 -6.21
CA ILE A 648 -35.37 -34.17 -7.16
C ILE A 648 -35.55 -35.20 -8.28
N LYS A 649 -35.35 -34.74 -9.52
CA LYS A 649 -35.19 -35.61 -10.68
C LYS A 649 -33.91 -35.26 -11.41
N PHE A 650 -33.05 -36.23 -11.56
CA PHE A 650 -31.80 -36.04 -12.31
C PHE A 650 -32.10 -36.10 -13.83
N GLU A 651 -31.50 -35.17 -14.55
CA GLU A 651 -31.51 -35.15 -16.00
C GLU A 651 -30.05 -35.03 -16.51
N ASN A 652 -29.69 -35.88 -17.46
CA ASN A 652 -28.37 -35.95 -18.04
C ASN A 652 -27.25 -36.30 -17.02
N VAL A 653 -27.56 -36.96 -15.93
CA VAL A 653 -26.63 -37.47 -14.95
C VAL A 653 -26.32 -38.93 -15.30
N GLU A 654 -25.33 -39.12 -16.18
CA GLU A 654 -24.90 -40.46 -16.60
C GLU A 654 -23.53 -40.77 -16.02
N GLU A 655 -23.38 -41.84 -15.28
CA GLU A 655 -22.14 -42.31 -14.70
C GLU A 655 -21.15 -42.72 -15.84
N GLY A 656 -19.98 -42.10 -15.81
CA GLY A 656 -18.95 -42.30 -16.83
C GLY A 656 -19.00 -41.38 -18.05
N ALA A 657 -20.09 -40.61 -18.25
CA ALA A 657 -20.22 -39.62 -19.32
C ALA A 657 -20.20 -38.19 -18.78
N THR A 658 -21.09 -37.84 -17.88
CA THR A 658 -21.22 -36.49 -17.30
C THR A 658 -20.78 -36.44 -15.85
N VAL A 659 -20.86 -37.57 -15.14
CA VAL A 659 -20.53 -37.72 -13.73
C VAL A 659 -19.58 -38.90 -13.56
N ALA A 660 -18.53 -38.74 -12.79
CA ALA A 660 -17.66 -39.84 -12.39
C ALA A 660 -17.88 -40.16 -10.92
N ARG A 661 -17.96 -41.45 -10.63
CA ARG A 661 -17.92 -41.92 -9.26
C ARG A 661 -16.44 -41.95 -8.82
N GLN A 662 -16.06 -41.02 -7.99
CA GLN A 662 -14.75 -40.97 -7.40
C GLN A 662 -14.77 -41.76 -6.11
N ILE A 663 -14.02 -42.83 -6.08
CA ILE A 663 -13.83 -43.64 -4.85
C ILE A 663 -12.56 -43.11 -4.21
N ASP A 664 -12.67 -42.68 -2.97
CA ASP A 664 -11.52 -42.30 -2.16
C ASP A 664 -10.78 -43.58 -1.74
N GLU A 665 -9.53 -43.71 -2.17
CA GLU A 665 -8.71 -44.90 -1.91
C GLU A 665 -8.47 -45.16 -0.42
N VAL A 666 -8.60 -44.13 0.42
CA VAL A 666 -8.39 -44.25 1.87
C VAL A 666 -9.67 -44.60 2.61
N THR A 667 -10.81 -44.03 2.22
CA THR A 667 -12.07 -44.18 2.92
C THR A 667 -12.98 -45.24 2.29
N GLY A 668 -12.75 -45.56 1.02
CA GLY A 668 -13.60 -46.52 0.26
C GLY A 668 -14.99 -45.96 -0.10
N LEU A 669 -15.28 -44.72 0.24
CA LEU A 669 -16.56 -44.09 -0.02
C LEU A 669 -16.59 -43.48 -1.45
N SER A 670 -17.76 -43.60 -2.09
CA SER A 670 -17.97 -43.07 -3.44
C SER A 670 -18.73 -41.78 -3.43
N THR A 671 -18.14 -40.73 -4.03
CA THR A 671 -18.81 -39.43 -4.29
C THR A 671 -19.04 -39.25 -5.78
N LEU A 672 -20.17 -38.62 -6.13
CA LEU A 672 -20.49 -38.29 -7.52
C LEU A 672 -19.91 -36.89 -7.84
N VAL A 673 -18.93 -36.85 -8.71
CA VAL A 673 -18.28 -35.61 -9.15
C VAL A 673 -18.59 -35.36 -10.61
N VAL A 674 -18.97 -34.12 -10.94
CA VAL A 674 -19.22 -33.70 -12.31
C VAL A 674 -17.90 -33.57 -13.08
N VAL A 675 -17.71 -34.28 -14.17
CA VAL A 675 -16.50 -34.29 -14.99
C VAL A 675 -16.73 -33.69 -16.37
N ASP A 676 -15.66 -33.17 -16.99
CA ASP A 676 -15.73 -32.64 -18.35
C ASP A 676 -15.85 -33.82 -19.37
N PRO A 677 -16.91 -33.86 -20.17
CA PRO A 677 -17.09 -34.94 -21.16
C PRO A 677 -16.04 -34.97 -22.28
N LYS A 678 -15.24 -33.94 -22.43
CA LYS A 678 -14.18 -33.83 -23.47
C LYS A 678 -12.96 -34.74 -23.26
N ARG A 679 -12.79 -35.37 -22.11
CA ARG A 679 -11.58 -36.14 -21.80
C ARG A 679 -11.60 -37.62 -22.22
N ARG A 680 -12.67 -38.13 -22.78
CA ARG A 680 -12.70 -39.52 -23.34
C ARG A 680 -12.91 -39.52 -24.83
N ALA A 681 -11.87 -39.95 -25.58
CA ALA A 681 -11.96 -40.20 -27.01
C ALA A 681 -12.94 -41.34 -27.28
N GLY A 682 -14.04 -41.04 -27.93
CA GLY A 682 -14.91 -42.06 -28.48
C GLY A 682 -16.44 -41.88 -28.38
N MET A 683 -16.94 -40.95 -27.58
CA MET A 683 -18.38 -40.63 -27.58
C MET A 683 -18.64 -39.16 -27.93
N GLN A 684 -19.43 -38.94 -28.95
CA GLN A 684 -19.97 -37.63 -29.32
C GLN A 684 -21.01 -37.21 -28.29
N ALA A 685 -20.60 -36.87 -27.06
CA ALA A 685 -21.45 -36.20 -26.10
C ALA A 685 -21.49 -34.70 -26.48
N ARG A 686 -22.51 -34.33 -27.24
CA ARG A 686 -22.86 -32.94 -27.53
C ARG A 686 -23.12 -32.24 -26.19
N GLY A 687 -22.20 -31.44 -25.65
CA GLY A 687 -22.40 -30.31 -24.74
C GLY A 687 -23.46 -30.38 -23.62
N VAL A 688 -23.86 -31.58 -23.22
CA VAL A 688 -24.94 -31.84 -22.29
C VAL A 688 -24.36 -31.78 -20.88
N ARG A 689 -24.90 -30.89 -20.05
CA ARG A 689 -24.51 -30.77 -18.64
C ARG A 689 -25.48 -31.51 -17.72
N PRO A 690 -25.03 -32.11 -16.63
CA PRO A 690 -25.93 -32.69 -15.65
C PRO A 690 -26.73 -31.57 -14.99
N GLN A 691 -28.01 -31.78 -14.85
CA GLN A 691 -28.96 -30.83 -14.27
C GLN A 691 -29.96 -31.56 -13.38
N VAL A 692 -30.55 -30.79 -12.46
CA VAL A 692 -31.60 -31.25 -11.57
C VAL A 692 -32.86 -30.47 -11.85
N LYS A 693 -33.96 -31.19 -12.01
CA LYS A 693 -35.31 -30.64 -12.05
C LYS A 693 -36.01 -30.91 -10.72
N LEU A 694 -36.78 -29.92 -10.32
CA LEU A 694 -37.63 -30.07 -9.12
C LEU A 694 -39.05 -30.40 -9.52
N LEU A 695 -39.59 -31.46 -8.95
CA LEU A 695 -40.95 -31.92 -9.18
C LEU A 695 -41.81 -31.62 -7.94
N ASP A 696 -43.04 -31.23 -8.17
CA ASP A 696 -44.06 -31.10 -7.13
C ASP A 696 -44.56 -32.50 -6.68
N HIS A 697 -45.28 -32.58 -5.57
CA HIS A 697 -45.89 -33.81 -5.04
C HIS A 697 -46.77 -34.51 -6.06
N ALA A 698 -47.31 -33.78 -7.06
CA ALA A 698 -48.08 -34.30 -8.16
C ALA A 698 -47.24 -34.84 -9.36
N GLY A 699 -45.92 -34.73 -9.31
CA GLY A 699 -45.01 -35.14 -10.38
C GLY A 699 -44.86 -34.13 -11.53
N ASN A 700 -45.37 -32.92 -11.38
CA ASN A 700 -45.21 -31.84 -12.37
C ASN A 700 -43.94 -31.01 -12.08
N GLU A 701 -43.31 -30.47 -13.13
CA GLU A 701 -42.17 -29.61 -12.98
C GLU A 701 -42.53 -28.28 -12.30
N ILE A 702 -41.78 -27.88 -11.27
CA ILE A 702 -42.03 -26.61 -10.56
C ILE A 702 -41.52 -25.49 -11.46
N LYS A 703 -42.36 -24.45 -11.67
CA LYS A 703 -42.03 -23.27 -12.45
C LYS A 703 -41.47 -22.16 -11.60
N MET A 704 -40.58 -21.34 -12.19
CA MET A 704 -40.06 -20.15 -11.54
C MET A 704 -41.16 -19.13 -11.25
N ALA A 705 -41.10 -18.48 -10.11
CA ALA A 705 -42.03 -17.41 -9.75
C ALA A 705 -41.88 -16.24 -10.74
N GLY A 706 -42.95 -16.00 -11.52
CA GLY A 706 -43.00 -14.93 -12.52
C GLY A 706 -42.63 -15.33 -13.95
N SER A 707 -42.27 -16.58 -14.20
CA SER A 707 -42.02 -17.10 -15.55
C SER A 707 -42.58 -18.50 -15.70
N ASP A 708 -42.95 -18.87 -16.94
CA ASP A 708 -43.49 -20.21 -17.26
C ASP A 708 -42.38 -21.27 -17.44
N GLN A 709 -41.14 -20.92 -17.10
CA GLN A 709 -40.02 -21.82 -17.27
C GLN A 709 -39.85 -22.75 -16.06
N PRO A 710 -39.53 -24.06 -16.27
CA PRO A 710 -39.28 -24.99 -15.20
C PRO A 710 -37.95 -24.64 -14.47
N VAL A 711 -37.91 -24.90 -13.16
CA VAL A 711 -36.71 -24.71 -12.34
C VAL A 711 -35.71 -25.81 -12.69
N ASN A 712 -34.67 -25.43 -13.44
CA ASN A 712 -33.55 -26.27 -13.82
C ASN A 712 -32.26 -25.79 -13.16
N ILE A 713 -31.64 -26.60 -12.36
CA ILE A 713 -30.36 -26.30 -11.72
C ILE A 713 -29.29 -27.11 -12.42
N THR A 714 -28.38 -26.42 -13.15
CA THR A 714 -27.29 -27.06 -13.88
C THR A 714 -26.05 -27.08 -13.02
N PHE A 715 -25.40 -28.23 -12.92
CA PHE A 715 -24.16 -28.39 -12.17
C PHE A 715 -22.93 -28.03 -13.01
N GLN A 716 -21.99 -27.38 -12.36
CA GLN A 716 -20.70 -27.04 -12.96
C GLN A 716 -19.71 -28.21 -12.87
N ILE A 717 -18.67 -28.19 -13.70
CA ILE A 717 -17.61 -29.17 -13.66
C ILE A 717 -16.88 -29.06 -12.33
N GLY A 718 -16.62 -30.19 -11.68
CA GLY A 718 -15.99 -30.27 -10.35
C GLY A 718 -16.98 -30.19 -9.17
N CYS A 719 -18.28 -30.01 -9.42
CA CYS A 719 -19.29 -30.08 -8.35
C CYS A 719 -19.39 -31.50 -7.76
N ILE A 720 -19.50 -31.58 -6.45
CA ILE A 720 -19.82 -32.79 -5.71
C ILE A 720 -21.32 -32.78 -5.44
N ILE A 721 -22.03 -33.73 -6.01
CA ILE A 721 -23.49 -33.86 -5.84
C ILE A 721 -23.74 -34.53 -4.48
N THR A 722 -24.52 -33.87 -3.61
CA THR A 722 -24.83 -34.37 -2.25
C THR A 722 -26.19 -35.03 -2.14
N VAL A 723 -27.06 -34.89 -3.14
CA VAL A 723 -28.42 -35.38 -3.15
C VAL A 723 -28.60 -36.61 -4.05
N ARG A 724 -29.68 -37.37 -3.83
CA ARG A 724 -29.99 -38.57 -4.62
C ARG A 724 -31.22 -38.32 -5.48
N ASP A 725 -31.33 -39.09 -6.57
CA ASP A 725 -32.51 -39.04 -7.42
C ASP A 725 -33.75 -39.49 -6.64
N GLY A 726 -34.86 -38.71 -6.75
CA GLY A 726 -36.10 -38.97 -6.03
C GLY A 726 -36.12 -38.48 -4.57
N GLN A 727 -35.08 -37.83 -4.06
CA GLN A 727 -35.04 -37.25 -2.72
C GLN A 727 -35.93 -36.03 -2.61
N GLU A 728 -36.65 -35.88 -1.52
CA GLU A 728 -37.38 -34.64 -1.22
C GLU A 728 -36.44 -33.65 -0.56
N VAL A 729 -36.42 -32.40 -1.03
CA VAL A 729 -35.61 -31.31 -0.52
C VAL A 729 -36.48 -30.13 -0.09
N GLY A 730 -36.14 -29.54 1.03
CA GLY A 730 -36.75 -28.32 1.55
C GLY A 730 -36.10 -27.05 0.93
N VAL A 731 -36.76 -25.91 1.15
CA VAL A 731 -36.22 -24.62 0.75
C VAL A 731 -34.93 -24.33 1.51
N GLY A 732 -33.89 -23.88 0.83
CA GLY A 732 -32.61 -23.56 1.44
C GLY A 732 -31.65 -24.74 1.61
N GLU A 733 -32.00 -25.94 1.17
CA GLU A 733 -31.13 -27.13 1.25
C GLU A 733 -30.05 -27.12 0.18
N VAL A 734 -28.87 -27.65 0.53
CA VAL A 734 -27.71 -27.75 -0.34
C VAL A 734 -27.83 -28.95 -1.26
N LEU A 735 -27.87 -28.72 -2.57
CA LEU A 735 -27.98 -29.77 -3.60
C LEU A 735 -26.60 -30.30 -4.02
N ALA A 736 -25.65 -29.43 -4.12
CA ALA A 736 -24.27 -29.76 -4.48
C ALA A 736 -23.28 -28.79 -3.83
N ARG A 737 -22.06 -29.23 -3.68
CA ARG A 737 -20.97 -28.40 -3.17
C ARG A 737 -19.91 -28.27 -4.25
N ILE A 738 -19.43 -27.05 -4.46
CA ILE A 738 -18.25 -26.80 -5.27
C ILE A 738 -17.10 -26.62 -4.28
N PRO A 739 -16.17 -27.60 -4.18
CA PRO A 739 -14.99 -27.36 -3.38
C PRO A 739 -14.28 -26.15 -3.99
N GLN A 740 -14.10 -25.11 -3.20
CA GLN A 740 -13.10 -24.14 -3.51
C GLN A 740 -11.76 -24.84 -3.20
N GLU A 741 -11.29 -25.64 -4.16
CA GLU A 741 -9.85 -25.83 -4.17
C GLU A 741 -9.33 -24.40 -4.12
N THR A 742 -8.65 -24.03 -3.04
CA THR A 742 -7.62 -23.04 -3.15
C THR A 742 -6.78 -23.57 -4.27
N SER A 743 -7.07 -23.08 -5.48
CA SER A 743 -6.37 -23.51 -6.66
C SER A 743 -4.92 -23.50 -6.24
N LYS A 744 -4.23 -24.62 -6.47
CA LYS A 744 -2.80 -24.59 -6.65
C LYS A 744 -2.62 -23.38 -7.53
N THR A 745 -2.25 -22.25 -6.93
CA THR A 745 -2.10 -21.00 -7.64
C THR A 745 -3.33 -20.58 -8.51
N ARG A 746 -4.46 -20.14 -7.92
CA ARG A 746 -4.74 -18.76 -8.26
C ARG A 746 -3.67 -17.97 -7.52
N ASP A 747 -2.51 -17.99 -8.11
CA ASP A 747 -1.52 -16.97 -7.98
C ASP A 747 -2.25 -15.69 -8.40
N ILE A 748 -2.97 -15.10 -7.47
CA ILE A 748 -3.09 -13.67 -7.47
C ILE A 748 -1.63 -13.31 -7.28
N THR A 749 -0.97 -13.02 -8.39
CA THR A 749 0.41 -12.60 -8.41
C THR A 749 0.49 -11.44 -7.44
N GLY A 750 0.78 -11.73 -6.18
CA GLY A 750 0.86 -10.73 -5.14
C GLY A 750 2.24 -10.08 -5.17
N GLY A 751 2.38 -8.96 -4.49
CA GLY A 751 3.66 -8.29 -4.38
C GLY A 751 4.14 -7.62 -5.67
N LEU A 752 5.45 -7.55 -5.86
CA LEU A 752 6.09 -6.84 -6.98
C LEU A 752 5.65 -7.30 -8.38
N PRO A 753 5.45 -8.60 -8.67
CA PRO A 753 4.94 -9.05 -9.96
C PRO A 753 3.57 -8.45 -10.32
N ARG A 754 2.68 -8.30 -9.34
CA ARG A 754 1.36 -7.67 -9.55
C ARG A 754 1.49 -6.19 -9.91
N VAL A 755 2.35 -5.46 -9.21
CA VAL A 755 2.64 -4.05 -9.53
C VAL A 755 3.18 -3.91 -10.95
N ALA A 756 4.13 -4.78 -11.34
CA ALA A 756 4.67 -4.80 -12.69
C ALA A 756 3.61 -5.12 -13.75
N GLU A 757 2.69 -6.05 -13.47
CA GLU A 757 1.59 -6.40 -14.37
C GLU A 757 0.63 -5.23 -14.56
N LEU A 758 0.28 -4.52 -13.50
CA LEU A 758 -0.60 -3.35 -13.54
C LEU A 758 0.01 -2.21 -14.36
N PHE A 759 1.30 -1.89 -14.16
CA PHE A 759 1.97 -0.84 -14.92
C PHE A 759 2.24 -1.23 -16.38
N GLU A 760 2.36 -2.52 -16.70
CA GLU A 760 2.43 -2.99 -18.09
C GLU A 760 1.04 -3.08 -18.75
N ALA A 761 -0.03 -2.79 -18.04
CA ALA A 761 -1.42 -2.86 -18.52
C ALA A 761 -1.72 -4.22 -19.19
N ARG A 762 -1.27 -5.32 -18.59
CA ARG A 762 -1.52 -6.67 -19.12
C ARG A 762 -2.96 -7.07 -18.86
N SER A 763 -3.60 -7.64 -19.89
CA SER A 763 -4.91 -8.25 -19.72
C SER A 763 -4.78 -9.52 -18.87
N PRO A 764 -5.57 -9.68 -17.79
CA PRO A 764 -5.56 -10.90 -16.98
C PRO A 764 -5.94 -12.14 -17.81
N LYS A 765 -5.35 -13.29 -17.49
CA LYS A 765 -5.65 -14.56 -18.22
C LYS A 765 -7.13 -14.96 -18.11
N ASP A 766 -7.76 -14.72 -16.97
CA ASP A 766 -9.16 -15.00 -16.66
C ASP A 766 -9.96 -13.71 -16.45
N ALA A 767 -9.78 -12.73 -17.31
CA ALA A 767 -10.45 -11.45 -17.21
C ALA A 767 -11.97 -11.61 -17.10
N GLY A 768 -12.57 -10.88 -16.18
CA GLY A 768 -14.02 -10.69 -16.09
C GLY A 768 -14.51 -9.89 -17.29
N MET A 769 -15.80 -9.97 -17.56
CA MET A 769 -16.43 -9.21 -18.63
C MET A 769 -17.31 -8.13 -18.01
N LEU A 770 -17.18 -6.91 -18.50
CA LEU A 770 -18.00 -5.78 -18.10
C LEU A 770 -19.13 -5.57 -19.12
N ALA A 771 -20.26 -5.03 -18.67
CA ALA A 771 -21.35 -4.63 -19.55
C ALA A 771 -20.93 -3.47 -20.46
N GLU A 772 -21.00 -3.63 -21.76
CA GLU A 772 -20.68 -2.56 -22.72
C GLU A 772 -21.80 -1.52 -22.83
N ILE A 773 -23.03 -1.92 -22.52
CA ILE A 773 -24.23 -1.11 -22.72
C ILE A 773 -25.15 -1.30 -21.52
N THR A 774 -25.91 -0.25 -21.21
CA THR A 774 -26.97 -0.32 -20.21
C THR A 774 -28.22 -0.96 -20.85
N GLY A 775 -28.73 -2.04 -20.27
CA GLY A 775 -29.89 -2.72 -20.82
C GLY A 775 -30.31 -3.93 -20.01
N THR A 776 -31.30 -4.65 -20.54
CA THR A 776 -31.83 -5.87 -19.91
C THR A 776 -31.11 -7.10 -20.46
N VAL A 777 -30.64 -7.96 -19.55
CA VAL A 777 -29.92 -9.19 -19.88
C VAL A 777 -30.91 -10.29 -20.24
N SER A 778 -30.66 -11.02 -21.35
CA SER A 778 -31.34 -12.24 -21.72
C SER A 778 -30.34 -13.29 -22.22
N PHE A 779 -30.66 -14.56 -22.05
CA PHE A 779 -29.83 -15.65 -22.55
C PHE A 779 -30.39 -16.19 -23.87
N GLY A 780 -29.53 -16.19 -24.90
CA GLY A 780 -29.85 -16.76 -26.20
C GLY A 780 -29.45 -18.24 -26.32
N LYS A 781 -29.71 -18.82 -27.48
CA LYS A 781 -29.34 -20.22 -27.79
C LYS A 781 -27.81 -20.36 -27.79
N ASP A 782 -27.30 -21.35 -27.07
CA ASP A 782 -25.88 -21.65 -26.99
C ASP A 782 -25.31 -22.01 -28.35
N THR A 783 -24.09 -21.45 -28.61
CA THR A 783 -23.30 -21.86 -29.78
C THR A 783 -22.19 -22.81 -29.35
N LYS A 784 -21.48 -23.44 -30.30
CA LYS A 784 -20.45 -24.45 -30.05
C LYS A 784 -19.45 -24.01 -28.95
N GLY A 785 -19.64 -24.48 -27.71
CA GLY A 785 -18.76 -24.23 -26.56
C GLY A 785 -18.88 -22.87 -25.91
N LYS A 786 -19.77 -21.97 -26.37
CA LYS A 786 -19.98 -20.64 -25.81
C LYS A 786 -21.46 -20.42 -25.47
N GLN A 787 -21.72 -19.75 -24.37
CA GLN A 787 -23.01 -19.29 -23.94
C GLN A 787 -23.29 -17.92 -24.58
N ARG A 788 -24.45 -17.73 -25.16
CA ARG A 788 -24.86 -16.45 -25.75
C ARG A 788 -25.62 -15.63 -24.73
N LEU A 789 -25.11 -14.46 -24.43
CA LEU A 789 -25.76 -13.46 -23.60
C LEU A 789 -26.16 -12.30 -24.51
N VAL A 790 -27.38 -11.85 -24.39
CA VAL A 790 -27.93 -10.73 -25.17
C VAL A 790 -28.30 -9.62 -24.20
N ILE A 791 -27.80 -8.41 -24.43
CA ILE A 791 -28.19 -7.22 -23.69
C ILE A 791 -29.05 -6.38 -24.65
N THR A 792 -30.31 -6.15 -24.28
CA THR A 792 -31.21 -5.31 -25.04
C THR A 792 -31.16 -3.90 -24.50
N ASP A 793 -30.73 -2.97 -25.32
CA ASP A 793 -30.68 -1.55 -24.99
C ASP A 793 -32.07 -0.95 -24.81
N LEU A 794 -32.14 0.25 -24.22
CA LEU A 794 -33.37 1.04 -24.07
C LEU A 794 -34.04 1.36 -25.43
N ASP A 795 -33.24 1.44 -26.49
CA ASP A 795 -33.69 1.65 -27.88
C ASP A 795 -34.16 0.36 -28.57
N GLY A 796 -34.11 -0.80 -27.88
CA GLY A 796 -34.55 -2.09 -28.41
C GLY A 796 -33.51 -2.80 -29.30
N THR A 797 -32.30 -2.28 -29.43
CA THR A 797 -31.17 -2.96 -30.10
C THR A 797 -30.61 -4.06 -29.23
N ALA A 798 -30.46 -5.24 -29.79
CA ALA A 798 -29.91 -6.40 -29.08
C ALA A 798 -28.42 -6.56 -29.39
N HIS A 799 -27.57 -6.53 -28.35
CA HIS A 799 -26.14 -6.76 -28.47
C HIS A 799 -25.80 -8.16 -27.95
N GLU A 800 -25.16 -8.95 -28.77
CA GLU A 800 -24.85 -10.34 -28.48
C GLU A 800 -23.41 -10.52 -28.00
N PHE A 801 -23.22 -11.16 -26.85
CA PHE A 801 -21.92 -11.50 -26.26
C PHE A 801 -21.78 -13.02 -26.17
N LEU A 802 -20.61 -13.52 -26.56
CA LEU A 802 -20.28 -14.93 -26.53
C LEU A 802 -19.32 -15.22 -25.36
N ILE A 803 -19.84 -15.81 -24.31
CA ILE A 803 -19.10 -16.13 -23.08
C ILE A 803 -18.71 -17.60 -23.11
N ALA A 804 -17.47 -17.94 -22.77
CA ALA A 804 -17.04 -19.32 -22.64
C ALA A 804 -17.83 -20.04 -21.52
N LYS A 805 -18.18 -21.32 -21.74
CA LYS A 805 -19.02 -22.09 -20.79
C LYS A 805 -18.37 -22.34 -19.43
N ASP A 806 -17.06 -22.22 -19.36
CA ASP A 806 -16.22 -22.36 -18.15
C ASP A 806 -16.26 -21.13 -17.27
N LYS A 807 -16.72 -19.98 -17.79
CA LYS A 807 -16.79 -18.74 -17.03
C LYS A 807 -18.14 -18.63 -16.31
N HIS A 808 -18.07 -18.09 -15.10
CA HIS A 808 -19.25 -17.89 -14.28
C HIS A 808 -19.91 -16.55 -14.60
N VAL A 809 -21.17 -16.62 -15.08
CA VAL A 809 -21.99 -15.43 -15.34
C VAL A 809 -22.70 -15.01 -14.07
N MET A 810 -22.53 -13.75 -13.66
CA MET A 810 -23.14 -13.19 -12.46
C MET A 810 -24.52 -12.60 -12.72
N ALA A 811 -24.83 -12.25 -13.98
CA ALA A 811 -26.10 -11.67 -14.34
C ALA A 811 -27.19 -12.74 -14.49
N HIS A 812 -28.41 -12.37 -14.12
CA HIS A 812 -29.61 -13.21 -14.26
C HIS A 812 -30.44 -12.78 -15.47
N ASP A 813 -31.25 -13.71 -15.98
CA ASP A 813 -32.20 -13.40 -17.05
C ASP A 813 -33.23 -12.35 -16.58
N GLY A 814 -33.42 -11.29 -17.39
CA GLY A 814 -34.27 -10.18 -17.04
C GLY A 814 -33.69 -9.11 -16.11
N GLN A 815 -32.44 -9.24 -15.70
CA GLN A 815 -31.78 -8.22 -14.88
C GLN A 815 -31.38 -7.00 -15.73
N VAL A 816 -31.57 -5.81 -15.19
CA VAL A 816 -31.07 -4.57 -15.79
C VAL A 816 -29.65 -4.37 -15.34
N VAL A 817 -28.70 -4.23 -16.26
CA VAL A 817 -27.31 -3.94 -16.00
C VAL A 817 -26.96 -2.56 -16.54
N ASN A 818 -26.13 -1.83 -15.79
CA ASN A 818 -25.58 -0.56 -16.22
C ASN A 818 -24.25 -0.75 -16.94
N LYS A 819 -23.90 0.20 -17.80
CA LYS A 819 -22.58 0.20 -18.47
C LYS A 819 -21.47 0.16 -17.45
N GLY A 820 -20.56 -0.80 -17.58
CA GLY A 820 -19.43 -1.00 -16.66
C GLY A 820 -19.71 -1.93 -15.49
N GLU A 821 -20.93 -2.49 -15.33
CA GLU A 821 -21.18 -3.53 -14.33
C GLU A 821 -20.56 -4.87 -14.75
N THR A 822 -20.08 -5.63 -13.76
CA THR A 822 -19.48 -6.93 -13.99
C THR A 822 -20.52 -7.98 -14.33
N ILE A 823 -20.45 -8.53 -15.53
CA ILE A 823 -21.32 -9.63 -15.98
C ILE A 823 -20.72 -10.99 -15.68
N VAL A 824 -19.41 -11.12 -15.90
CA VAL A 824 -18.65 -12.34 -15.69
C VAL A 824 -17.65 -12.12 -14.57
N ASP A 825 -17.65 -13.02 -13.60
CA ASP A 825 -16.69 -12.97 -12.47
C ASP A 825 -15.23 -13.12 -12.95
N GLY A 826 -14.39 -12.25 -12.44
CA GLY A 826 -12.96 -12.23 -12.75
C GLY A 826 -12.33 -10.85 -12.51
N PRO A 827 -11.01 -10.75 -12.53
CA PRO A 827 -10.33 -9.47 -12.45
C PRO A 827 -10.67 -8.60 -13.67
N ALA A 828 -10.92 -7.31 -13.44
CA ALA A 828 -11.25 -6.39 -14.53
C ALA A 828 -10.03 -6.14 -15.42
N ASP A 829 -10.26 -6.06 -16.74
CA ASP A 829 -9.22 -5.65 -17.68
C ASP A 829 -9.09 -4.12 -17.64
N PRO A 830 -7.89 -3.55 -17.39
CA PRO A 830 -7.69 -2.10 -17.42
C PRO A 830 -8.12 -1.43 -18.73
N HIS A 831 -7.94 -2.10 -19.85
CA HIS A 831 -8.36 -1.57 -21.16
C HIS A 831 -9.88 -1.42 -21.28
N ASP A 832 -10.64 -2.38 -20.77
CA ASP A 832 -12.09 -2.30 -20.75
C ASP A 832 -12.60 -1.23 -19.78
N ILE A 833 -11.94 -1.06 -18.64
CA ILE A 833 -12.26 0.02 -17.70
C ILE A 833 -12.07 1.38 -18.36
N LEU A 834 -10.96 1.59 -19.09
CA LEU A 834 -10.74 2.84 -19.80
C LEU A 834 -11.80 3.10 -20.86
N ARG A 835 -12.11 2.09 -21.67
CA ARG A 835 -13.07 2.18 -22.77
C ARG A 835 -14.50 2.46 -22.30
N LEU A 836 -14.91 1.84 -21.19
CA LEU A 836 -16.30 1.87 -20.74
C LEU A 836 -16.58 2.93 -19.66
N LEU A 837 -15.67 3.10 -18.72
CA LEU A 837 -15.86 3.94 -17.54
C LEU A 837 -15.05 5.25 -17.57
N GLY A 838 -14.04 5.35 -18.45
CA GLY A 838 -13.23 6.56 -18.61
C GLY A 838 -11.93 6.59 -17.80
N VAL A 839 -11.20 7.70 -17.94
CA VAL A 839 -9.85 7.89 -17.37
C VAL A 839 -9.86 7.92 -15.85
N GLU A 840 -10.86 8.55 -15.22
CA GLU A 840 -10.95 8.68 -13.77
C GLU A 840 -11.12 7.32 -13.09
N ALA A 841 -12.01 6.49 -13.61
CA ALA A 841 -12.24 5.14 -13.10
C ALA A 841 -11.02 4.24 -13.26
N LEU A 842 -10.32 4.33 -14.39
CA LEU A 842 -9.06 3.62 -14.62
C LEU A 842 -8.00 4.03 -13.63
N ALA A 843 -7.80 5.33 -13.45
CA ALA A 843 -6.81 5.86 -12.51
C ALA A 843 -7.10 5.42 -11.08
N ARG A 844 -8.35 5.49 -10.66
CA ARG A 844 -8.80 5.02 -9.35
C ARG A 844 -8.54 3.51 -9.18
N TYR A 845 -8.84 2.71 -10.19
CA TYR A 845 -8.57 1.27 -10.17
C TYR A 845 -7.07 0.97 -10.02
N ILE A 846 -6.23 1.56 -10.87
CA ILE A 846 -4.77 1.32 -10.83
C ILE A 846 -4.18 1.82 -9.50
N CYS A 847 -4.57 3.01 -9.03
CA CYS A 847 -4.10 3.55 -7.75
C CYS A 847 -4.47 2.63 -6.59
N ASN A 848 -5.71 2.16 -6.51
CA ASN A 848 -6.13 1.28 -5.43
C ASN A 848 -5.40 -0.06 -5.47
N GLU A 849 -5.33 -0.72 -6.63
CA GLU A 849 -4.64 -2.01 -6.78
C GLU A 849 -3.14 -1.93 -6.45
N VAL A 850 -2.46 -0.87 -6.89
CA VAL A 850 -1.04 -0.66 -6.58
C VAL A 850 -0.85 -0.36 -5.09
N GLN A 851 -1.68 0.53 -4.53
CA GLN A 851 -1.61 0.89 -3.12
C GLN A 851 -1.89 -0.28 -2.20
N ASP A 852 -2.81 -1.18 -2.55
CA ASP A 852 -3.10 -2.38 -1.75
C ASP A 852 -1.86 -3.27 -1.60
N VAL A 853 -1.09 -3.43 -2.68
CA VAL A 853 0.16 -4.20 -2.62
C VAL A 853 1.17 -3.54 -1.66
N TYR A 854 1.31 -2.21 -1.71
CA TYR A 854 2.26 -1.50 -0.85
C TYR A 854 1.78 -1.38 0.61
N ARG A 855 0.49 -1.14 0.84
CA ARG A 855 -0.12 -1.05 2.19
C ARG A 855 0.00 -2.35 2.96
N LEU A 856 -0.22 -3.50 2.32
CA LEU A 856 -0.04 -4.82 2.94
C LEU A 856 1.39 -5.02 3.50
N GLN A 857 2.36 -4.30 2.95
CA GLN A 857 3.75 -4.30 3.42
C GLN A 857 4.07 -3.14 4.38
N GLY A 858 3.08 -2.31 4.72
CA GLY A 858 3.24 -1.15 5.59
C GLY A 858 4.01 0.01 4.96
N VAL A 859 4.11 0.05 3.64
CA VAL A 859 4.77 1.12 2.88
C VAL A 859 3.73 2.16 2.48
N LYS A 860 4.02 3.42 2.76
CA LYS A 860 3.17 4.55 2.38
C LYS A 860 3.78 5.28 1.17
N ILE A 861 3.00 5.41 0.11
CA ILE A 861 3.35 6.18 -1.09
C ILE A 861 2.19 7.14 -1.37
N ASN A 862 2.48 8.38 -1.72
CA ASN A 862 1.44 9.32 -2.08
C ASN A 862 0.84 8.98 -3.46
N ASP A 863 -0.48 9.10 -3.59
CA ASP A 863 -1.22 8.79 -4.82
C ASP A 863 -0.76 9.63 -6.02
N LYS A 864 -0.21 10.84 -5.79
CA LYS A 864 0.35 11.70 -6.86
C LYS A 864 1.34 10.97 -7.76
N HIS A 865 2.21 10.16 -7.17
CA HIS A 865 3.25 9.45 -7.90
C HIS A 865 2.67 8.40 -8.84
N ILE A 866 1.64 7.70 -8.41
CA ILE A 866 0.94 6.71 -9.23
C ILE A 866 0.16 7.43 -10.35
N GLU A 867 -0.49 8.55 -10.02
CA GLU A 867 -1.22 9.37 -11.00
C GLU A 867 -0.30 9.92 -12.10
N VAL A 868 0.92 10.32 -11.76
CA VAL A 868 1.96 10.75 -12.72
C VAL A 868 2.31 9.62 -13.68
N ILE A 869 2.49 8.39 -13.18
CA ILE A 869 2.76 7.23 -14.04
C ILE A 869 1.57 6.94 -14.96
N VAL A 870 0.34 6.95 -14.43
CA VAL A 870 -0.88 6.71 -15.22
C VAL A 870 -1.05 7.78 -16.31
N ARG A 871 -0.74 9.04 -16.01
CA ARG A 871 -0.72 10.10 -17.01
C ARG A 871 0.19 9.77 -18.20
N GLN A 872 1.38 9.26 -17.92
CA GLN A 872 2.33 8.87 -18.97
C GLN A 872 1.88 7.62 -19.74
N MET A 873 1.17 6.70 -19.11
CA MET A 873 0.54 5.55 -19.77
C MET A 873 -0.58 5.96 -20.74
N LEU A 874 -1.24 7.07 -20.48
CA LEU A 874 -2.32 7.65 -21.30
C LEU A 874 -1.85 8.74 -22.27
N ARG A 875 -0.57 8.86 -22.50
CA ARG A 875 0.02 9.92 -23.32
C ARG A 875 -0.40 9.84 -24.79
N ARG A 876 -0.63 8.65 -25.33
CA ARG A 876 -1.04 8.43 -26.71
C ARG A 876 -2.53 8.26 -26.87
N VAL A 877 -3.03 8.75 -27.99
CA VAL A 877 -4.43 8.68 -28.39
C VAL A 877 -4.55 8.08 -29.78
N GLN A 878 -5.67 7.46 -30.04
CA GLN A 878 -6.03 6.92 -31.36
C GLN A 878 -7.01 7.84 -32.04
N ILE A 879 -6.73 8.17 -33.29
CA ILE A 879 -7.62 8.99 -34.10
C ILE A 879 -8.79 8.12 -34.57
N VAL A 880 -10.01 8.52 -34.25
CA VAL A 880 -11.25 7.87 -34.69
C VAL A 880 -11.70 8.51 -36.01
N GLU A 881 -11.84 9.82 -36.02
CA GLU A 881 -12.18 10.61 -37.20
C GLU A 881 -11.14 11.71 -37.41
N PRO A 882 -10.42 11.73 -38.54
CA PRO A 882 -9.36 12.69 -38.75
C PRO A 882 -9.85 14.11 -39.05
N GLY A 883 -11.14 14.29 -39.42
CA GLY A 883 -11.66 15.59 -39.86
C GLY A 883 -10.85 16.16 -41.04
N ASP A 884 -10.51 17.44 -40.97
CA ASP A 884 -9.70 18.16 -41.97
C ASP A 884 -8.20 18.24 -41.57
N THR A 885 -7.76 17.42 -40.61
CA THR A 885 -6.37 17.37 -40.13
C THR A 885 -5.53 16.42 -41.00
N ARG A 886 -4.21 16.45 -40.81
CA ARG A 886 -3.25 15.58 -41.54
C ARG A 886 -3.26 14.11 -41.09
N PHE A 887 -4.01 13.77 -40.04
CA PHE A 887 -4.01 12.44 -39.45
C PHE A 887 -4.81 11.42 -40.26
N ILE A 888 -4.49 10.15 -40.04
CA ILE A 888 -5.17 9.00 -40.67
C ILE A 888 -6.03 8.28 -39.62
N THR A 889 -7.17 7.76 -40.02
CA THR A 889 -8.05 6.97 -39.13
C THR A 889 -7.29 5.76 -38.56
N GLY A 890 -7.33 5.59 -37.22
CA GLY A 890 -6.64 4.52 -36.54
C GLY A 890 -5.16 4.79 -36.18
N GLU A 891 -4.63 5.96 -36.57
CA GLU A 891 -3.26 6.35 -36.23
C GLU A 891 -3.12 6.63 -34.72
N GLN A 892 -2.00 6.19 -34.15
CA GLN A 892 -1.64 6.44 -32.75
C GLN A 892 -0.67 7.61 -32.67
N VAL A 893 -1.13 8.73 -32.11
CA VAL A 893 -0.37 9.99 -32.05
C VAL A 893 -0.29 10.47 -30.61
N GLU A 894 0.70 11.31 -30.29
CA GLU A 894 0.74 11.98 -28.98
C GLU A 894 -0.42 12.98 -28.82
N ARG A 895 -1.03 12.98 -27.65
CA ARG A 895 -2.14 13.90 -27.31
C ARG A 895 -1.78 15.36 -27.55
N ALA A 896 -0.55 15.78 -27.19
CA ALA A 896 -0.10 17.15 -27.38
C ALA A 896 -0.10 17.58 -28.86
N GLU A 897 0.32 16.70 -29.75
CA GLU A 897 0.35 16.95 -31.19
C GLU A 897 -1.05 17.07 -31.78
N VAL A 898 -1.97 16.19 -31.34
CA VAL A 898 -3.39 16.26 -31.77
C VAL A 898 -4.03 17.57 -31.31
N LEU A 899 -3.76 18.00 -30.07
CA LEU A 899 -4.29 19.27 -29.56
C LEU A 899 -3.76 20.47 -30.33
N GLU A 900 -2.48 20.46 -30.72
CA GLU A 900 -1.88 21.55 -31.55
C GLU A 900 -2.49 21.63 -32.94
N GLU A 901 -2.70 20.47 -33.58
CA GLU A 901 -3.31 20.41 -34.91
C GLU A 901 -4.81 20.77 -34.87
N ASN A 902 -5.54 20.33 -33.82
CA ASN A 902 -6.93 20.72 -33.63
C ASN A 902 -7.07 22.21 -33.39
N GLU A 903 -6.20 22.86 -32.62
CA GLU A 903 -6.20 24.30 -32.43
C GLU A 903 -5.94 25.04 -33.74
N LYS A 904 -5.00 24.56 -34.56
CA LYS A 904 -4.74 25.13 -35.89
C LYS A 904 -5.94 24.97 -36.83
N ALA A 905 -6.63 23.83 -36.77
CA ALA A 905 -7.82 23.53 -37.53
C ALA A 905 -9.01 24.43 -37.13
N GLU A 906 -9.24 24.57 -35.82
CA GLU A 906 -10.26 25.46 -35.28
C GLU A 906 -10.04 26.92 -35.62
N ASN A 907 -8.79 27.40 -35.47
CA ASN A 907 -8.41 28.75 -35.87
C ASN A 907 -8.56 28.97 -37.37
N GLY A 908 -8.42 27.93 -38.18
CA GLY A 908 -8.68 27.93 -39.63
C GLY A 908 -10.14 27.68 -40.01
N GLY A 909 -11.06 27.50 -39.09
CA GLY A 909 -12.47 27.21 -39.36
C GLY A 909 -12.71 25.81 -39.95
N LYS A 910 -11.80 24.87 -39.75
CA LYS A 910 -11.84 23.48 -40.23
C LYS A 910 -12.32 22.55 -39.11
N LYS A 911 -12.77 21.34 -39.48
CA LYS A 911 -13.20 20.32 -38.50
C LYS A 911 -12.01 19.73 -37.73
N PRO A 912 -12.00 19.73 -36.39
CA PRO A 912 -10.94 19.09 -35.61
C PRO A 912 -11.02 17.56 -35.70
N ALA A 913 -9.92 16.87 -35.38
CA ALA A 913 -9.87 15.43 -35.27
C ALA A 913 -10.50 14.96 -33.95
N ILE A 914 -11.25 13.86 -34.01
CA ILE A 914 -11.83 13.16 -32.85
C ILE A 914 -10.91 12.01 -32.52
N TYR A 915 -10.57 11.87 -31.23
CA TYR A 915 -9.66 10.86 -30.71
C TYR A 915 -10.18 10.17 -29.47
N GLU A 916 -9.68 8.96 -29.22
CA GLU A 916 -9.91 8.18 -27.99
C GLU A 916 -8.59 7.89 -27.27
N TYR A 917 -8.65 7.82 -25.95
CA TYR A 917 -7.47 7.48 -25.14
C TYR A 917 -7.12 5.99 -25.29
N ILE A 918 -5.81 5.71 -25.37
CA ILE A 918 -5.27 4.35 -25.37
C ILE A 918 -4.43 4.17 -24.12
N LEU A 919 -4.61 3.05 -23.43
CA LEU A 919 -3.74 2.66 -22.35
C LEU A 919 -2.54 1.87 -22.91
N LEU A 920 -1.35 2.38 -22.70
CA LEU A 920 -0.10 1.71 -23.04
C LEU A 920 0.60 1.23 -21.77
N GLY A 921 1.17 0.02 -21.81
CA GLY A 921 2.11 -0.41 -20.78
C GLY A 921 3.37 0.47 -20.77
N ILE A 922 4.02 0.58 -19.62
CA ILE A 922 5.20 1.47 -19.44
C ILE A 922 6.33 1.18 -20.44
N THR A 923 6.58 -0.10 -20.75
CA THR A 923 7.61 -0.49 -21.73
C THR A 923 7.25 0.01 -23.13
N LYS A 924 6.00 -0.20 -23.56
CA LYS A 924 5.52 0.24 -24.88
C LYS A 924 5.46 1.77 -24.96
N ALA A 925 5.05 2.43 -23.89
CA ALA A 925 5.04 3.89 -23.80
C ALA A 925 6.45 4.48 -23.91
N SER A 926 7.44 3.85 -23.29
CA SER A 926 8.85 4.28 -23.39
C SER A 926 9.43 4.14 -24.79
N LEU A 927 9.07 3.08 -25.52
CA LEU A 927 9.55 2.84 -26.89
C LEU A 927 8.84 3.71 -27.94
N SER A 928 7.62 4.14 -27.67
CA SER A 928 6.81 4.95 -28.57
C SER A 928 6.91 6.45 -28.33
N THR A 929 7.92 6.93 -27.63
CA THR A 929 8.18 8.37 -27.45
C THR A 929 8.64 9.02 -28.73
N ASP A 930 8.48 10.35 -28.87
CA ASP A 930 8.95 11.11 -30.00
C ASP A 930 10.48 11.18 -30.08
N SER A 931 11.14 11.11 -28.92
CA SER A 931 12.60 11.06 -28.84
C SER A 931 13.14 9.68 -29.19
N PHE A 932 13.74 9.55 -30.34
CA PHE A 932 14.40 8.31 -30.77
C PHE A 932 15.69 8.04 -29.98
N ILE A 933 16.37 9.07 -29.47
CA ILE A 933 17.57 8.91 -28.63
C ILE A 933 17.22 8.23 -27.34
N SER A 934 16.17 8.68 -26.67
CA SER A 934 15.66 8.06 -25.42
C SER A 934 15.20 6.63 -25.65
N ALA A 935 14.39 6.38 -26.68
CA ALA A 935 13.89 5.05 -27.00
C ALA A 935 15.03 4.08 -27.34
N ALA A 936 16.02 4.50 -28.14
CA ALA A 936 17.18 3.68 -28.50
C ALA A 936 18.04 3.32 -27.29
N SER A 937 18.17 4.22 -26.32
CA SER A 937 18.95 3.95 -25.10
C SER A 937 18.25 3.02 -24.10
N PHE A 938 16.96 2.74 -24.29
CA PHE A 938 16.19 1.89 -23.42
C PHE A 938 16.24 0.41 -23.85
N GLN A 939 15.60 0.08 -24.97
CA GLN A 939 15.55 -1.27 -25.54
C GLN A 939 15.44 -1.23 -27.07
N GLU A 940 15.68 -2.37 -27.73
CA GLU A 940 15.53 -2.52 -29.19
C GLU A 940 16.30 -1.45 -29.99
N THR A 941 17.50 -1.14 -29.59
CA THR A 941 18.32 -0.04 -30.13
C THR A 941 18.39 -0.05 -31.63
N THR A 942 18.67 -1.20 -32.27
CA THR A 942 18.81 -1.33 -33.71
C THR A 942 17.51 -1.02 -34.43
N ARG A 943 16.39 -1.54 -33.95
CA ARG A 943 15.08 -1.32 -34.56
C ARG A 943 14.69 0.15 -34.49
N VAL A 944 14.82 0.76 -33.32
CA VAL A 944 14.46 2.17 -33.10
C VAL A 944 15.30 3.09 -33.99
N LEU A 945 16.61 2.88 -34.04
CA LEU A 945 17.50 3.70 -34.87
C LEU A 945 17.22 3.53 -36.38
N THR A 946 16.92 2.30 -36.82
CA THR A 946 16.56 2.02 -38.20
C THR A 946 15.25 2.71 -38.58
N GLU A 947 14.22 2.59 -37.77
CA GLU A 947 12.94 3.27 -38.01
C GLU A 947 13.10 4.80 -38.01
N ALA A 948 13.87 5.37 -37.09
CA ALA A 948 14.14 6.79 -37.02
C ALA A 948 14.88 7.30 -38.25
N ALA A 949 15.86 6.54 -38.74
CA ALA A 949 16.61 6.90 -39.95
C ALA A 949 15.73 6.85 -41.19
N ILE A 950 14.87 5.84 -41.34
CA ILE A 950 13.95 5.73 -42.49
C ILE A 950 12.93 6.86 -42.49
N MET A 951 12.38 7.21 -41.32
CA MET A 951 11.39 8.29 -41.17
C MET A 951 11.99 9.67 -41.14
N GLY A 952 13.33 9.83 -41.09
CA GLY A 952 13.97 11.13 -40.93
C GLY A 952 13.59 11.88 -39.67
N LYS A 953 13.39 11.18 -38.56
CA LYS A 953 12.94 11.77 -37.28
C LYS A 953 13.95 12.78 -36.75
N ARG A 954 13.43 13.87 -36.20
CA ARG A 954 14.21 14.92 -35.53
C ARG A 954 13.88 14.87 -34.03
N ASP A 955 14.91 14.92 -33.17
CA ASP A 955 14.76 14.96 -31.73
C ASP A 955 14.84 16.42 -31.24
N GLU A 956 13.81 16.84 -30.53
CA GLU A 956 13.72 18.19 -29.97
C GLU A 956 14.47 18.36 -28.65
N LEU A 957 15.08 17.32 -28.11
CA LEU A 957 15.81 17.30 -26.83
C LEU A 957 14.99 17.86 -25.65
N ARG A 958 13.73 17.46 -25.53
CA ARG A 958 12.82 17.94 -24.47
C ARG A 958 13.00 17.23 -23.15
N GLY A 959 13.41 15.97 -23.17
CA GLY A 959 13.58 15.13 -21.98
C GLY A 959 14.94 15.29 -21.30
N LEU A 960 15.10 14.67 -20.15
CA LEU A 960 16.35 14.73 -19.39
C LEU A 960 17.42 13.83 -20.00
N LYS A 961 17.04 12.62 -20.39
CA LYS A 961 17.97 11.58 -20.84
C LYS A 961 18.69 11.95 -22.15
N GLU A 962 17.96 12.54 -23.10
CA GLU A 962 18.52 12.99 -24.36
C GLU A 962 19.62 14.07 -24.15
N ASN A 963 19.34 15.02 -23.27
CA ASN A 963 20.30 16.06 -22.94
C ASN A 963 21.54 15.52 -22.22
N VAL A 964 21.37 14.54 -21.33
CA VAL A 964 22.49 13.86 -20.65
C VAL A 964 23.37 13.12 -21.67
N ILE A 965 22.77 12.37 -22.58
CA ILE A 965 23.51 11.62 -23.63
C ILE A 965 24.31 12.56 -24.53
N VAL A 966 23.72 13.71 -24.87
CA VAL A 966 24.38 14.72 -25.74
C VAL A 966 25.37 15.57 -24.94
N GLY A 967 25.46 15.48 -23.62
CA GLY A 967 26.37 16.24 -22.77
C GLY A 967 25.94 17.71 -22.52
N ARG A 968 24.62 17.97 -22.60
CA ARG A 968 24.05 19.29 -22.29
C ARG A 968 23.46 19.33 -20.90
N LEU A 969 23.29 20.56 -20.37
CA LEU A 969 22.53 20.72 -19.14
C LEU A 969 21.09 20.21 -19.31
N ILE A 970 20.53 19.60 -18.26
CA ILE A 970 19.17 19.08 -18.29
C ILE A 970 18.13 20.22 -18.24
N PRO A 971 16.99 20.11 -18.93
CA PRO A 971 15.93 21.11 -18.89
C PRO A 971 15.08 21.03 -17.62
N ALA A 972 15.70 20.84 -16.46
CA ALA A 972 15.07 20.74 -15.17
C ALA A 972 15.94 21.33 -14.06
N GLY A 973 15.36 21.70 -12.93
CA GLY A 973 16.05 22.29 -11.81
C GLY A 973 16.75 23.61 -12.20
N THR A 974 18.00 23.77 -11.82
CA THR A 974 18.81 24.95 -12.12
C THR A 974 19.14 25.11 -13.61
N GLY A 975 19.20 24.01 -14.36
CA GLY A 975 19.43 24.03 -15.80
C GLY A 975 18.27 24.57 -16.62
N LEU A 976 17.07 24.71 -16.09
CA LEU A 976 15.90 25.21 -16.81
C LEU A 976 16.08 26.66 -17.27
N ALA A 977 16.74 27.49 -16.46
CA ALA A 977 17.02 28.89 -16.79
C ALA A 977 17.88 28.99 -18.03
N TYR A 978 18.92 28.16 -18.14
CA TYR A 978 19.78 28.09 -19.32
C TYR A 978 18.99 27.75 -20.58
N HIS A 979 18.12 26.76 -20.53
CA HIS A 979 17.28 26.36 -21.66
C HIS A 979 16.26 27.44 -22.04
N ARG A 980 15.69 28.18 -21.07
CA ARG A 980 14.79 29.30 -21.33
C ARG A 980 15.49 30.44 -22.06
N VAL A 981 16.70 30.83 -21.63
CA VAL A 981 17.50 31.87 -22.31
C VAL A 981 17.81 31.44 -23.73
N ARG A 982 18.24 30.23 -23.95
CA ARG A 982 18.57 29.69 -25.28
C ARG A 982 17.34 29.65 -26.21
N ARG A 983 16.16 29.25 -25.72
CA ARG A 983 14.93 29.30 -26.51
C ARG A 983 14.57 30.73 -26.89
N ARG A 984 14.68 31.69 -25.98
CA ARG A 984 14.47 33.12 -26.28
C ARG A 984 15.41 33.65 -27.33
N GLN A 985 16.67 33.26 -27.30
CA GLN A 985 17.66 33.64 -28.32
C GLN A 985 17.36 33.03 -29.70
N ALA A 986 16.89 31.79 -29.73
CA ALA A 986 16.51 31.10 -30.97
C ALA A 986 15.21 31.64 -31.61
N THR A 987 14.30 32.21 -30.78
CA THR A 987 13.04 32.82 -31.24
C THR A 987 13.12 34.31 -31.46
N ALA A 988 14.22 34.99 -31.04
CA ALA A 988 14.43 36.36 -31.37
C ALA A 988 14.67 36.46 -32.90
N PRO A 989 13.88 37.28 -33.64
CA PRO A 989 14.18 37.49 -35.06
C PRO A 989 15.59 38.01 -35.15
N GLU A 990 16.36 37.51 -36.15
CA GLU A 990 17.66 38.06 -36.53
C GLU A 990 17.50 39.57 -36.82
N ALA A 991 17.50 40.37 -35.79
CA ALA A 991 17.71 41.80 -35.95
C ALA A 991 19.17 41.97 -36.35
N ALA A 992 19.32 42.23 -37.67
CA ALA A 992 20.49 42.74 -38.37
C ALA A 992 21.75 42.82 -37.48
N ALA A 993 22.61 41.83 -37.62
CA ALA A 993 24.01 41.98 -37.26
C ALA A 993 24.62 43.09 -38.11
N THR A 994 24.58 44.31 -37.65
CA THR A 994 25.48 45.34 -38.13
C THR A 994 26.88 44.86 -37.79
N PRO A 995 27.78 44.70 -38.80
CA PRO A 995 29.14 44.32 -38.48
C PRO A 995 29.79 45.48 -37.73
N ALA A 996 30.31 45.18 -36.53
CA ALA A 996 31.12 46.07 -35.76
C ALA A 996 32.34 46.50 -36.61
N PRO A 997 32.71 47.80 -36.61
CA PRO A 997 33.87 48.27 -37.37
C PRO A 997 35.13 47.60 -36.82
N VAL A 998 35.89 47.02 -37.73
CA VAL A 998 37.22 46.50 -37.46
C VAL A 998 38.13 47.72 -37.23
N GLU A 999 38.52 47.96 -36.00
CA GLU A 999 39.67 48.83 -35.68
C GLU A 999 40.95 48.06 -36.03
N GLU A 1000 41.52 48.48 -37.14
CA GLU A 1000 42.93 48.23 -37.51
C GLU A 1000 43.80 48.88 -36.45
N THR A 1001 44.41 48.13 -35.60
CA THR A 1001 45.58 48.56 -34.86
C THR A 1001 46.81 47.92 -35.48
N ALA A 1002 47.59 48.84 -36.04
CA ALA A 1002 48.91 48.65 -36.67
C ALA A 1002 49.93 48.01 -35.68
N THR A 1003 50.60 47.06 -36.24
CA THR A 1003 52.02 46.67 -36.09
C THR A 1003 52.92 47.47 -35.15
N GLY A 1004 53.58 46.73 -34.28
CA GLY A 1004 54.78 47.19 -33.58
C GLY A 1004 55.43 46.05 -32.79
N ALA A 1005 56.31 45.44 -33.48
CA ALA A 1005 57.58 44.75 -33.23
C ALA A 1005 58.13 44.57 -31.81
N GLU A 1006 58.70 43.34 -31.69
CA GLU A 1006 59.94 42.96 -30.98
C GLU A 1006 60.00 42.97 -29.49
N SER A 1007 60.25 41.88 -28.89
CA SER A 1007 61.47 41.16 -28.60
C SER A 1007 61.52 40.66 -27.11
N GLN A 1008 61.92 39.45 -27.07
CA GLN A 1008 62.87 38.83 -26.10
C GLN A 1008 62.56 38.65 -24.63
N GLU A 1009 62.46 37.40 -24.30
CA GLU A 1009 63.38 36.63 -23.44
C GLU A 1009 63.30 36.78 -21.91
N GLN A 1010 63.18 35.63 -21.34
CA GLN A 1010 63.88 35.03 -20.21
C GLN A 1010 63.24 35.01 -18.82
N VAL A 1011 62.87 33.77 -18.46
CA VAL A 1011 63.31 33.00 -17.28
C VAL A 1011 63.14 33.65 -15.90
N ALA A 1012 62.23 33.06 -15.11
CA ALA A 1012 62.52 32.40 -13.82
C ALA A 1012 61.22 31.66 -13.34
#